data_2641483227afd1528cc0d15563254343
#
_entry.id   2641483227afd1528cc0d15563254343
#
_cell.length_a   1.000
_cell.length_b   1.000
_cell.length_c   1.000
_cell.angle_alpha   90.00
_cell.angle_beta   90.00
_cell.angle_gamma   90.00
#
_symmetry.space_group_name_H-M   'P 1'
#
loop_
_entity.id
_entity.type
_entity.pdbx_description
1 polymer ?
#
loop_
_entity_poly.entity_id
_entity_poly.type
_entity_poly.pdbx_seq_one_letter_code
_entity_poly.pdbx_strand_id
1 'polypeptide(L)'
;LRFNDDAKGARANVQYISSDSIRQELLGYEYDKYDQVMLEASEQAFRLLFEKLRLVTAYPINAEFVVVDTTGLSEDFRARVKGIANENNYNLEVVLFDYRKRDDYYTSERSQKLITSHINRLRKEVLGSLSRERYSKIHKVRAKDFYSPADRIANPEYKVVIEDADDYLAAILPLDQKTIIVGDVHESVDELKSLLVSHGFQLEGNQLIETGKVSGTKVLLVGDWIDKGKRTKETIDFLYANQDRFLFVLGNHENFVYKFMRGEIKGVDEELRQAYFDSTEVLRNDEELLQRFNHLVSLSKPFYKMAGNRGPSYYVTHAPCENKYIGKLDPNSVRHQRNFRIDRSAPLEEQLSFLKRDAAANQPYHVFGHVAAKNAFRIKNKIHIDSGAVHGNALTSVTLSVKPFFKTQKAAQAVMEGELRTLFQEERKVSLQDLDDEEVRRLQYCSRNKVNFISGTMAPADKDEAAHELESLRKGLDYFAERGIAEVVLQPKYMGSRCNVYLHADPEQCFAVSRNGYKVNKIDLSAVYEELLQRFGSYMKENGIAMLLLDGELLPWQALGEGLIDRQFKPIEKALETELAFLKENGFEEAFAKLAHDYKESGFEKDQFHLSKGALNEKYGLNVYQSYKHVHSILEKHMPLSDHVEAYETYKKQLELYAEAGEPLYKPFALLKIVYVDGTETLPDWKTSEMYRFLSDDPFITLELSSPDSYEQAEQYFATLTVDNHMEGVVIKPEMPEPNTVSYMKVRNANYMSIIYGYDYRFPHKYNKLLKQKSINLKLRTSLNEHRLGQKMLSIPFAAIAPDNESYQAAVANLLFEVAKEKEIDPRL
;
A
#
# COMPACT_ATOMS: atom_id res chain seq x y z
N LEU A 1 24.31 30.37 -8.65
CA LEU A 1 24.96 29.30 -9.43
C LEU A 1 25.89 28.47 -8.55
N ARG A 2 26.85 29.09 -7.80
CA ARG A 2 27.69 28.32 -6.86
C ARG A 2 26.88 27.61 -5.76
N PHE A 3 25.86 28.23 -5.21
CA PHE A 3 24.98 27.59 -4.25
C PHE A 3 24.26 26.36 -4.86
N ASN A 4 23.92 26.38 -6.15
CA ASN A 4 23.32 25.24 -6.84
C ASN A 4 24.33 24.10 -7.09
N ASP A 5 25.59 24.40 -7.32
CA ASP A 5 26.66 23.41 -7.48
C ASP A 5 27.07 22.80 -6.14
N ASP A 6 27.13 23.60 -5.08
CA ASP A 6 27.27 23.14 -3.69
C ASP A 6 26.00 22.40 -3.22
N ALA A 7 24.83 22.78 -3.70
CA ALA A 7 23.53 22.15 -3.40
C ALA A 7 23.34 20.79 -4.08
N LYS A 8 24.12 20.40 -5.10
CA LYS A 8 24.13 19.00 -5.57
C LYS A 8 24.59 18.03 -4.49
N GLY A 9 25.50 18.47 -3.61
CA GLY A 9 25.83 17.78 -2.37
C GLY A 9 24.76 17.95 -1.27
N ALA A 10 24.06 19.07 -1.24
CA ALA A 10 23.11 19.46 -0.21
C ALA A 10 21.64 19.09 -0.48
N ARG A 11 21.32 18.61 -1.69
CA ARG A 11 19.98 18.07 -2.09
C ARG A 11 18.83 19.08 -2.06
N ALA A 12 19.06 20.36 -1.83
CA ALA A 12 18.04 21.40 -1.94
C ALA A 12 17.73 21.70 -3.40
N ASN A 13 16.46 21.96 -3.72
CA ASN A 13 16.03 22.39 -5.04
C ASN A 13 16.12 23.91 -5.15
N VAL A 14 17.11 24.39 -5.88
CA VAL A 14 17.31 25.82 -6.16
C VAL A 14 17.00 26.09 -7.62
N GLN A 15 16.02 26.94 -7.88
CA GLN A 15 15.61 27.32 -9.22
C GLN A 15 16.08 28.74 -9.55
N TYR A 16 16.74 28.89 -10.69
CA TYR A 16 17.15 30.18 -11.25
C TYR A 16 16.35 30.47 -12.51
N ILE A 17 15.55 31.53 -12.48
CA ILE A 17 14.66 31.92 -13.56
C ILE A 17 15.10 33.30 -14.07
N SER A 18 15.73 33.33 -15.25
CA SER A 18 16.20 34.54 -15.92
C SER A 18 15.38 34.84 -17.14
N SER A 19 14.94 36.11 -17.27
CA SER A 19 14.22 36.52 -18.48
C SER A 19 15.10 36.48 -19.73
N ASP A 20 16.40 36.69 -19.60
CA ASP A 20 17.32 36.62 -20.72
C ASP A 20 17.55 35.19 -21.17
N SER A 21 17.76 34.26 -20.23
CA SER A 21 17.88 32.85 -20.54
C SER A 21 16.62 32.27 -21.21
N ILE A 22 15.44 32.67 -20.76
CA ILE A 22 14.18 32.23 -21.39
C ILE A 22 14.03 32.75 -22.80
N ARG A 23 14.47 34.02 -23.09
CA ARG A 23 14.45 34.52 -24.47
C ARG A 23 15.37 33.69 -25.38
N GLN A 24 16.60 33.38 -24.95
CA GLN A 24 17.53 32.54 -25.69
C GLN A 24 16.94 31.12 -25.91
N GLU A 25 16.32 30.55 -24.86
CA GLU A 25 15.67 29.25 -24.96
C GLU A 25 14.52 29.25 -25.99
N LEU A 26 13.69 30.30 -26.02
CA LEU A 26 12.60 30.46 -26.96
C LEU A 26 13.09 30.67 -28.40
N LEU A 27 14.17 31.40 -28.59
CA LEU A 27 14.74 31.72 -29.91
C LEU A 27 15.59 30.57 -30.47
N GLY A 28 16.06 29.66 -29.63
CA GLY A 28 16.86 28.49 -30.05
C GLY A 28 18.30 28.77 -30.45
N TYR A 29 18.77 30.03 -30.36
CA TYR A 29 20.13 30.47 -30.65
C TYR A 29 20.63 31.43 -29.59
N GLU A 30 21.95 31.52 -29.43
CA GLU A 30 22.61 32.54 -28.63
C GLU A 30 22.65 33.84 -29.41
N TYR A 31 21.74 34.74 -29.15
CA TYR A 31 21.77 36.13 -29.61
C TYR A 31 22.46 37.00 -28.56
N ASP A 32 23.05 38.11 -29.03
CA ASP A 32 23.44 39.15 -28.10
C ASP A 32 22.18 39.65 -27.36
N LYS A 33 22.29 39.81 -26.04
CA LYS A 33 21.13 40.15 -25.24
C LYS A 33 20.48 41.51 -25.58
N TYR A 34 21.13 42.31 -26.41
CA TYR A 34 20.65 43.61 -26.87
C TYR A 34 20.13 43.58 -28.32
N ASP A 35 20.18 42.47 -29.00
CA ASP A 35 19.60 42.31 -30.30
C ASP A 35 18.09 42.59 -30.30
N GLN A 36 17.60 43.16 -31.39
CA GLN A 36 16.18 43.49 -31.56
C GLN A 36 15.29 42.24 -31.40
N VAL A 37 15.74 41.10 -31.90
CA VAL A 37 15.02 39.81 -31.78
C VAL A 37 14.82 39.42 -30.33
N MET A 38 15.82 39.61 -29.46
CA MET A 38 15.71 39.36 -28.02
C MET A 38 14.67 40.28 -27.33
N LEU A 39 14.55 41.53 -27.81
CA LEU A 39 13.56 42.46 -27.27
C LEU A 39 12.13 42.09 -27.74
N GLU A 40 11.96 41.64 -28.96
CA GLU A 40 10.66 41.20 -29.52
C GLU A 40 10.13 39.94 -28.85
N ALA A 41 11.00 39.03 -28.41
CA ALA A 41 10.62 37.86 -27.63
C ALA A 41 10.23 38.14 -26.19
N SER A 42 10.25 39.40 -25.72
CA SER A 42 10.10 39.71 -24.31
C SER A 42 8.72 39.35 -23.72
N GLU A 43 7.64 39.54 -24.47
CA GLU A 43 6.28 39.24 -23.99
C GLU A 43 6.10 37.74 -23.74
N GLN A 44 6.53 36.91 -24.68
CA GLN A 44 6.47 35.45 -24.57
C GLN A 44 7.38 34.96 -23.44
N ALA A 45 8.58 35.56 -23.31
CA ALA A 45 9.51 35.20 -22.25
C ALA A 45 8.94 35.51 -20.85
N PHE A 46 8.31 36.63 -20.65
CA PHE A 46 7.67 36.96 -19.37
C PHE A 46 6.46 36.05 -19.08
N ARG A 47 5.67 35.70 -20.09
CA ARG A 47 4.59 34.74 -19.92
C ARG A 47 5.14 33.41 -19.42
N LEU A 48 6.17 32.88 -20.07
CA LEU A 48 6.81 31.63 -19.68
C LEU A 48 7.51 31.73 -18.32
N LEU A 49 8.11 32.88 -17.98
CA LEU A 49 8.71 33.14 -16.67
C LEU A 49 7.68 33.00 -15.54
N PHE A 50 6.50 33.58 -15.69
CA PHE A 50 5.45 33.45 -14.67
C PHE A 50 4.90 32.04 -14.56
N GLU A 51 4.72 31.32 -15.67
CA GLU A 51 4.31 29.92 -15.64
C GLU A 51 5.38 29.03 -14.97
N LYS A 52 6.64 29.21 -15.31
CA LYS A 52 7.76 28.48 -14.69
C LYS A 52 7.83 28.80 -13.18
N LEU A 53 7.63 30.07 -12.80
CA LEU A 53 7.59 30.46 -11.41
C LEU A 53 6.46 29.79 -10.64
N ARG A 54 5.24 29.73 -11.21
CA ARG A 54 4.13 28.99 -10.59
C ARG A 54 4.43 27.53 -10.42
N LEU A 55 4.95 26.86 -11.43
CA LEU A 55 5.26 25.44 -11.41
C LEU A 55 6.31 25.09 -10.36
N VAL A 56 7.41 25.85 -10.30
CA VAL A 56 8.51 25.52 -9.39
C VAL A 56 8.20 25.85 -7.93
N THR A 57 7.30 26.79 -7.68
CA THR A 57 6.86 27.15 -6.32
C THR A 57 5.70 26.31 -5.80
N ALA A 58 4.95 25.68 -6.70
CA ALA A 58 3.82 24.83 -6.35
C ALA A 58 4.25 23.37 -6.06
N TYR A 59 3.47 22.70 -5.21
CA TYR A 59 3.59 21.25 -5.05
C TYR A 59 3.21 20.54 -6.39
N PRO A 60 3.92 19.50 -6.85
CA PRO A 60 4.92 18.71 -6.12
C PRO A 60 6.38 19.16 -6.23
N ILE A 61 6.71 20.14 -7.07
CA ILE A 61 8.10 20.59 -7.29
C ILE A 61 8.62 21.27 -6.01
N ASN A 62 7.91 22.26 -5.52
CA ASN A 62 8.10 22.86 -4.21
C ASN A 62 9.59 23.19 -3.93
N ALA A 63 10.21 23.96 -4.83
CA ALA A 63 11.63 24.34 -4.71
C ALA A 63 11.89 25.06 -3.39
N GLU A 64 12.98 24.74 -2.68
CA GLU A 64 13.34 25.41 -1.45
C GLU A 64 13.67 26.88 -1.70
N PHE A 65 14.36 27.17 -2.81
CA PHE A 65 14.77 28.52 -3.17
C PHE A 65 14.49 28.80 -4.64
N VAL A 66 13.97 30.01 -4.92
CA VAL A 66 13.75 30.46 -6.29
C VAL A 66 14.34 31.85 -6.47
N VAL A 67 15.24 31.99 -7.42
CA VAL A 67 15.84 33.28 -7.80
C VAL A 67 15.20 33.71 -9.11
N VAL A 68 14.57 34.91 -9.11
CA VAL A 68 14.02 35.55 -10.31
C VAL A 68 14.96 36.67 -10.72
N ASP A 69 15.71 36.45 -11.81
CA ASP A 69 16.66 37.43 -12.35
C ASP A 69 16.06 38.22 -13.50
N THR A 70 15.83 39.50 -13.27
CA THR A 70 15.25 40.40 -14.24
C THR A 70 15.56 41.86 -13.85
N THR A 71 15.35 42.80 -14.75
CA THR A 71 15.48 44.23 -14.42
C THR A 71 14.52 44.68 -13.32
N GLY A 72 13.33 44.05 -13.21
CA GLY A 72 12.36 44.28 -12.12
C GLY A 72 11.83 45.71 -11.99
N LEU A 73 11.97 46.56 -13.02
CA LEU A 73 11.59 47.98 -12.97
C LEU A 73 10.09 48.24 -12.99
N SER A 74 9.29 47.33 -13.55
CA SER A 74 7.85 47.44 -13.59
C SER A 74 7.19 47.06 -12.26
N GLU A 75 6.35 47.90 -11.72
CA GLU A 75 5.57 47.63 -10.52
C GLU A 75 4.60 46.45 -10.75
N ASP A 76 3.96 46.41 -11.90
CA ASP A 76 3.04 45.32 -12.28
C ASP A 76 3.77 43.98 -12.33
N PHE A 77 4.98 43.92 -12.88
CA PHE A 77 5.81 42.70 -12.87
C PHE A 77 6.11 42.26 -11.43
N ARG A 78 6.53 43.19 -10.57
CA ARG A 78 6.84 42.86 -9.17
C ARG A 78 5.60 42.42 -8.38
N ALA A 79 4.43 43.04 -8.64
CA ALA A 79 3.16 42.66 -8.05
C ALA A 79 2.73 41.22 -8.46
N ARG A 80 2.93 40.83 -9.72
CA ARG A 80 2.65 39.46 -10.22
C ARG A 80 3.58 38.44 -9.57
N VAL A 81 4.86 38.68 -9.49
CA VAL A 81 5.83 37.80 -8.78
C VAL A 81 5.39 37.63 -7.33
N LYS A 82 5.03 38.71 -6.66
CA LYS A 82 4.55 38.69 -5.28
C LYS A 82 3.25 37.93 -5.12
N GLY A 83 2.31 38.08 -6.06
CA GLY A 83 1.07 37.30 -6.08
C GLY A 83 1.36 35.79 -6.08
N ILE A 84 2.22 35.32 -6.98
CA ILE A 84 2.60 33.92 -7.07
C ILE A 84 3.32 33.43 -5.80
N ALA A 85 4.23 34.23 -5.25
CA ALA A 85 4.92 33.91 -4.01
C ALA A 85 3.93 33.76 -2.84
N ASN A 86 2.97 34.66 -2.71
CA ASN A 86 1.97 34.62 -1.66
C ASN A 86 1.00 33.41 -1.82
N GLU A 87 0.59 33.10 -3.04
CA GLU A 87 -0.27 31.93 -3.34
C GLU A 87 0.38 30.63 -2.85
N ASN A 88 1.68 30.52 -2.96
CA ASN A 88 2.46 29.33 -2.61
C ASN A 88 3.24 29.45 -1.27
N ASN A 89 2.94 30.44 -0.43
CA ASN A 89 3.57 30.67 0.88
C ASN A 89 5.11 30.81 0.84
N TYR A 90 5.62 31.57 -0.14
CA TYR A 90 7.03 31.96 -0.16
C TYR A 90 7.23 33.34 0.44
N ASN A 91 8.28 33.47 1.26
CA ASN A 91 8.79 34.76 1.64
C ASN A 91 9.51 35.38 0.45
N LEU A 92 9.03 36.53 0.01
CA LEU A 92 9.65 37.24 -1.12
C LEU A 92 10.59 38.33 -0.61
N GLU A 93 11.84 38.20 -0.96
CA GLU A 93 12.87 39.19 -0.68
C GLU A 93 13.37 39.83 -1.96
N VAL A 94 13.76 41.09 -1.89
CA VAL A 94 14.29 41.84 -3.02
C VAL A 94 15.75 42.14 -2.80
N VAL A 95 16.62 41.75 -3.75
CA VAL A 95 18.01 42.17 -3.81
C VAL A 95 18.13 43.30 -4.84
N LEU A 96 18.35 44.50 -4.34
CA LEU A 96 18.43 45.71 -5.17
C LEU A 96 19.88 46.09 -5.41
N PHE A 97 20.30 46.02 -6.66
CA PHE A 97 21.62 46.42 -7.11
C PHE A 97 21.62 47.87 -7.55
N ASP A 98 21.97 48.79 -6.63
CA ASP A 98 22.19 50.21 -6.88
C ASP A 98 23.57 50.63 -6.36
N TYR A 99 24.59 49.92 -6.81
CA TYR A 99 25.96 50.07 -6.29
C TYR A 99 26.90 50.84 -7.21
N ARG A 100 26.57 50.98 -8.49
CA ARG A 100 27.42 51.68 -9.46
C ARG A 100 27.09 53.13 -9.51
N LYS A 101 28.11 53.98 -9.79
CA LYS A 101 27.90 55.34 -10.21
C LYS A 101 27.22 55.36 -11.60
N ARG A 102 26.54 56.45 -11.93
CA ARG A 102 25.82 56.56 -13.17
C ARG A 102 26.68 56.24 -14.40
N ASP A 103 27.91 56.70 -14.42
CA ASP A 103 28.82 56.52 -15.53
C ASP A 103 29.34 55.08 -15.69
N ASP A 104 29.36 54.32 -14.56
CA ASP A 104 29.78 52.90 -14.55
C ASP A 104 28.73 51.98 -15.20
N TYR A 105 27.50 52.44 -15.41
CA TYR A 105 26.45 51.68 -16.13
C TYR A 105 26.54 51.88 -17.65
N TYR A 106 27.26 52.91 -18.12
CA TYR A 106 27.41 53.15 -19.54
C TYR A 106 28.47 52.21 -20.12
N THR A 107 28.06 51.28 -20.97
CA THR A 107 28.94 50.40 -21.71
C THR A 107 28.85 50.71 -23.21
N SER A 108 29.86 50.30 -23.98
CA SER A 108 29.85 50.45 -25.45
C SER A 108 28.76 49.67 -26.16
N GLU A 109 28.21 48.68 -25.49
CA GLU A 109 27.25 47.73 -26.05
C GLU A 109 25.79 48.19 -25.90
N ARG A 110 25.52 49.19 -25.05
CA ARG A 110 24.16 49.68 -24.79
C ARG A 110 23.97 51.14 -25.15
N SER A 111 22.82 51.47 -25.72
CA SER A 111 22.41 52.86 -25.88
C SER A 111 22.39 53.60 -24.53
N GLN A 112 23.19 54.70 -24.42
CA GLN A 112 23.20 55.55 -23.22
C GLN A 112 21.79 56.09 -22.88
N LYS A 113 20.94 56.30 -23.86
CA LYS A 113 19.56 56.71 -23.70
C LYS A 113 18.71 55.67 -22.95
N LEU A 114 18.85 54.38 -23.28
CA LEU A 114 18.19 53.26 -22.60
C LEU A 114 18.65 53.11 -21.18
N ILE A 115 19.94 53.10 -20.94
CA ILE A 115 20.56 53.03 -19.60
C ILE A 115 20.10 54.20 -18.73
N THR A 116 20.12 55.42 -19.29
CA THR A 116 19.63 56.64 -18.58
C THR A 116 18.15 56.50 -18.21
N SER A 117 17.31 55.95 -19.10
CA SER A 117 15.91 55.65 -18.81
C SER A 117 15.74 54.68 -17.65
N HIS A 118 16.47 53.58 -17.67
CA HIS A 118 16.42 52.56 -16.60
C HIS A 118 16.90 53.16 -15.24
N ILE A 119 17.97 53.90 -15.22
CA ILE A 119 18.45 54.56 -14.00
C ILE A 119 17.43 55.58 -13.45
N ASN A 120 16.81 56.36 -14.35
CA ASN A 120 15.79 57.31 -13.94
C ASN A 120 14.54 56.62 -13.37
N ARG A 121 14.09 55.54 -14.01
CA ARG A 121 12.98 54.70 -13.49
C ARG A 121 13.34 54.08 -12.14
N LEU A 122 14.53 53.49 -12.01
CA LEU A 122 14.99 52.94 -10.73
C LEU A 122 14.92 54.01 -9.61
N ARG A 123 15.49 55.18 -9.83
CA ARG A 123 15.61 56.22 -8.80
C ARG A 123 14.30 56.96 -8.52
N LYS A 124 13.51 57.25 -9.52
CA LYS A 124 12.27 58.04 -9.38
C LYS A 124 11.03 57.18 -9.04
N GLU A 125 10.95 56.01 -9.62
CA GLU A 125 9.78 55.16 -9.53
C GLU A 125 9.98 54.02 -8.54
N VAL A 126 11.03 53.22 -8.71
CA VAL A 126 11.22 51.95 -7.97
C VAL A 126 11.62 52.18 -6.50
N LEU A 127 12.63 53.07 -6.25
CA LEU A 127 13.11 53.27 -4.88
C LEU A 127 12.01 53.88 -3.98
N GLY A 128 11.06 54.64 -4.54
CA GLY A 128 9.93 55.17 -3.79
C GLY A 128 8.78 54.21 -3.58
N SER A 129 8.60 53.21 -4.47
CA SER A 129 7.50 52.27 -4.39
C SER A 129 7.83 51.01 -3.54
N LEU A 130 9.06 50.54 -3.56
CA LEU A 130 9.48 49.32 -2.87
C LEU A 130 9.11 49.27 -1.37
N SER A 131 9.24 50.40 -0.64
CA SER A 131 8.86 50.46 0.77
C SER A 131 7.34 50.27 1.01
N ARG A 132 6.51 50.62 0.03
CA ARG A 132 5.04 50.45 0.07
C ARG A 132 4.60 49.08 -0.36
N GLU A 133 5.41 48.35 -1.13
CA GLU A 133 5.09 47.06 -1.68
C GLU A 133 5.17 45.90 -0.64
N ARG A 134 5.68 46.16 0.59
CA ARG A 134 5.70 45.22 1.73
C ARG A 134 6.34 43.87 1.40
N TYR A 135 7.62 43.87 1.05
CA TYR A 135 8.46 42.67 0.94
C TYR A 135 8.90 42.18 2.33
N SER A 136 9.20 40.89 2.46
CA SER A 136 9.73 40.31 3.70
C SER A 136 11.05 41.00 4.09
N LYS A 137 11.94 41.26 3.13
CA LYS A 137 13.19 42.00 3.31
C LYS A 137 13.63 42.63 1.99
N ILE A 138 14.27 43.77 2.08
CA ILE A 138 14.87 44.45 0.93
C ILE A 138 16.37 44.65 1.22
N HIS A 139 17.18 43.94 0.46
CA HIS A 139 18.65 44.01 0.53
C HIS A 139 19.16 45.05 -0.45
N LYS A 140 19.65 46.20 0.03
CA LYS A 140 20.21 47.22 -0.80
C LYS A 140 21.72 47.03 -0.89
N VAL A 141 22.16 46.62 -2.05
CA VAL A 141 23.57 46.47 -2.36
C VAL A 141 24.12 47.84 -2.77
N ARG A 142 24.94 48.44 -1.94
CA ARG A 142 25.46 49.81 -2.10
C ARG A 142 26.88 49.82 -2.59
N ALA A 143 27.30 50.92 -3.24
CA ALA A 143 28.68 51.09 -3.71
C ALA A 143 29.73 50.89 -2.61
N LYS A 144 29.45 51.37 -1.38
CA LYS A 144 30.35 51.23 -0.23
C LYS A 144 30.56 49.77 0.23
N ASP A 145 29.65 48.88 -0.13
CA ASP A 145 29.68 47.45 0.22
C ASP A 145 30.63 46.67 -0.70
N PHE A 146 31.05 47.30 -1.83
CA PHE A 146 31.81 46.70 -2.92
C PHE A 146 33.11 47.43 -3.25
N TYR A 147 33.25 48.71 -2.94
CA TYR A 147 34.42 49.48 -3.24
C TYR A 147 35.15 49.83 -1.96
N SER A 148 36.29 49.14 -1.73
CA SER A 148 37.28 49.72 -0.84
C SER A 148 37.83 51.00 -1.45
N PRO A 149 38.09 52.08 -0.68
CA PRO A 149 38.69 53.31 -1.21
C PRO A 149 40.04 53.12 -1.93
N ALA A 150 40.72 51.97 -1.67
CA ALA A 150 42.03 51.67 -2.21
C ALA A 150 41.98 50.73 -3.46
N ASP A 151 40.96 49.91 -3.63
CA ASP A 151 40.91 48.90 -4.68
C ASP A 151 39.63 49.05 -5.50
N ARG A 152 39.74 49.59 -6.72
CA ARG A 152 38.69 49.58 -7.71
C ARG A 152 38.60 48.17 -8.35
N ILE A 153 38.10 47.19 -7.62
CA ILE A 153 37.83 45.85 -8.15
C ILE A 153 36.56 45.90 -8.99
N ALA A 154 36.71 45.71 -10.28
CA ALA A 154 35.63 45.84 -11.26
C ALA A 154 34.48 44.78 -11.09
N ASN A 155 34.79 43.65 -10.45
CA ASN A 155 33.82 42.57 -10.18
C ASN A 155 34.13 41.94 -8.82
N PRO A 156 33.59 42.47 -7.71
CA PRO A 156 33.75 41.87 -6.41
C PRO A 156 33.00 40.48 -6.37
N GLU A 157 33.68 39.51 -5.78
CA GLU A 157 32.98 38.25 -5.50
C GLU A 157 32.02 38.44 -4.31
N TYR A 158 30.74 38.15 -4.53
CA TYR A 158 29.74 38.20 -3.47
C TYR A 158 29.55 36.82 -2.86
N LYS A 159 29.56 36.74 -1.55
CA LYS A 159 29.07 35.58 -0.82
C LYS A 159 27.66 35.88 -0.35
N VAL A 160 26.69 35.23 -0.98
CA VAL A 160 25.30 35.25 -0.53
C VAL A 160 25.12 34.15 0.50
N VAL A 161 24.70 34.51 1.70
CA VAL A 161 24.29 33.57 2.75
C VAL A 161 22.78 33.61 2.85
N ILE A 162 22.16 32.45 2.73
CA ILE A 162 20.71 32.26 2.86
C ILE A 162 20.48 31.84 4.31
N GLU A 163 19.76 32.63 5.09
CA GLU A 163 19.62 32.47 6.55
C GLU A 163 18.97 31.14 6.95
N ASP A 164 17.97 30.66 6.18
CA ASP A 164 17.21 29.43 6.46
C ASP A 164 17.67 28.21 5.64
N ALA A 165 18.81 28.32 4.95
CA ALA A 165 19.34 27.22 4.14
C ALA A 165 19.63 25.97 4.97
N ASP A 166 20.25 26.16 6.14
CA ASP A 166 20.62 25.05 7.03
C ASP A 166 19.39 24.36 7.61
N ASP A 167 18.31 25.10 7.87
CA ASP A 167 17.04 24.52 8.35
C ASP A 167 16.37 23.63 7.29
N TYR A 168 16.36 24.08 6.04
CA TYR A 168 15.90 23.23 4.93
C TYR A 168 16.78 22.01 4.72
N LEU A 169 18.10 22.20 4.72
CA LEU A 169 19.05 21.10 4.53
C LEU A 169 18.94 20.04 5.64
N ALA A 170 18.74 20.46 6.88
CA ALA A 170 18.55 19.58 8.01
C ALA A 170 17.24 18.76 7.93
N ALA A 171 16.25 19.24 7.18
CA ALA A 171 14.97 18.54 6.94
C ALA A 171 15.02 17.60 5.73
N ILE A 172 16.07 17.62 4.91
CA ILE A 172 16.19 16.80 3.70
C ILE A 172 17.01 15.54 4.01
N LEU A 173 16.37 14.38 3.89
CA LEU A 173 17.00 13.09 4.13
C LEU A 173 17.95 12.67 3.01
N PRO A 174 19.04 11.90 3.32
CA PRO A 174 19.88 11.26 2.32
C PRO A 174 19.10 10.44 1.30
N LEU A 175 19.56 10.42 0.04
CA LEU A 175 18.85 9.76 -1.08
C LEU A 175 18.64 8.24 -0.91
N ASP A 176 19.47 7.60 -0.14
CA ASP A 176 19.50 6.18 0.14
C ASP A 176 19.06 5.84 1.57
N GLN A 177 18.60 6.85 2.33
CA GLN A 177 18.17 6.65 3.71
C GLN A 177 16.92 5.75 3.76
N LYS A 178 17.07 4.57 4.30
CA LYS A 178 15.95 3.71 4.65
C LYS A 178 15.25 4.28 5.90
N THR A 179 13.93 4.40 5.83
CA THR A 179 13.15 5.04 6.89
C THR A 179 11.88 4.26 7.18
N ILE A 180 11.62 4.01 8.46
CA ILE A 180 10.33 3.53 8.98
C ILE A 180 9.63 4.76 9.57
N ILE A 181 8.47 5.15 9.03
CA ILE A 181 7.71 6.31 9.51
C ILE A 181 6.63 5.78 10.44
N VAL A 182 6.58 6.26 11.68
CA VAL A 182 5.68 5.80 12.73
C VAL A 182 4.71 6.91 13.12
N GLY A 183 3.45 6.57 13.28
CA GLY A 183 2.36 7.46 13.71
C GLY A 183 2.50 7.94 15.15
N ASP A 184 1.48 8.65 15.61
CA ASP A 184 1.43 9.28 16.93
C ASP A 184 1.55 8.21 18.03
N VAL A 185 2.55 8.37 18.91
CA VAL A 185 2.90 7.39 19.93
C VAL A 185 2.13 7.63 21.22
N HIS A 186 1.97 8.89 21.65
CA HIS A 186 1.30 9.27 22.89
C HIS A 186 1.63 8.32 24.05
N GLU A 187 2.93 8.16 24.33
CA GLU A 187 3.45 7.34 25.43
C GLU A 187 3.16 5.83 25.34
N SER A 188 2.69 5.33 24.21
CA SER A 188 2.55 3.90 23.91
C SER A 188 3.92 3.29 23.59
N VAL A 189 4.84 3.37 24.54
CA VAL A 189 6.26 3.00 24.34
C VAL A 189 6.48 1.51 24.14
N ASP A 190 5.64 0.64 24.73
CA ASP A 190 5.74 -0.80 24.54
C ASP A 190 5.25 -1.22 23.15
N GLU A 191 4.19 -0.59 22.66
CA GLU A 191 3.72 -0.74 21.29
C GLU A 191 4.79 -0.28 20.30
N LEU A 192 5.46 0.83 20.58
CA LEU A 192 6.58 1.31 19.77
C LEU A 192 7.73 0.29 19.74
N LYS A 193 8.14 -0.21 20.90
CA LYS A 193 9.20 -1.23 20.99
C LYS A 193 8.81 -2.50 20.25
N SER A 194 7.60 -3.01 20.44
CA SER A 194 7.07 -4.20 19.77
C SER A 194 6.99 -4.02 18.25
N LEU A 195 6.51 -2.85 17.78
CA LEU A 195 6.46 -2.51 16.36
C LEU A 195 7.86 -2.50 15.74
N LEU A 196 8.86 -1.92 16.41
CA LEU A 196 10.24 -1.88 15.93
C LEU A 196 10.89 -3.26 15.89
N VAL A 197 10.65 -4.10 16.91
CA VAL A 197 11.08 -5.51 16.90
C VAL A 197 10.46 -6.25 15.71
N SER A 198 9.18 -6.03 15.45
CA SER A 198 8.50 -6.64 14.29
C SER A 198 9.13 -6.23 12.95
N HIS A 199 9.73 -5.03 12.85
CA HIS A 199 10.50 -4.59 11.68
C HIS A 199 11.88 -5.24 11.57
N GLY A 200 12.36 -5.86 12.64
CA GLY A 200 13.62 -6.57 12.66
C GLY A 200 14.72 -5.92 13.51
N PHE A 201 14.42 -4.91 14.31
CA PHE A 201 15.29 -4.46 15.38
C PHE A 201 15.30 -5.46 16.53
N GLN A 202 16.36 -5.44 17.35
CA GLN A 202 16.42 -6.14 18.62
C GLN A 202 16.46 -5.13 19.76
N LEU A 203 15.99 -5.53 20.94
CA LEU A 203 16.02 -4.72 22.15
C LEU A 203 16.95 -5.36 23.18
N GLU A 204 17.91 -4.59 23.69
CA GLU A 204 18.74 -4.95 24.82
C GLU A 204 18.50 -3.91 25.93
N GLY A 205 17.63 -4.25 26.89
CA GLY A 205 17.15 -3.29 27.87
C GLY A 205 16.40 -2.14 27.22
N ASN A 206 16.94 -0.93 27.30
CA ASN A 206 16.36 0.28 26.67
C ASN A 206 17.06 0.67 25.34
N GLN A 207 18.02 -0.15 24.84
CA GLN A 207 18.75 0.11 23.62
C GLN A 207 18.14 -0.63 22.44
N LEU A 208 18.01 0.07 21.31
CA LEU A 208 17.54 -0.44 20.04
C LEU A 208 18.74 -0.85 19.18
N ILE A 209 18.86 -2.14 18.92
CA ILE A 209 20.01 -2.73 18.21
C ILE A 209 19.61 -3.02 16.76
N GLU A 210 20.47 -2.60 15.83
CA GLU A 210 20.30 -2.93 14.42
C GLU A 210 20.66 -4.39 14.15
N THR A 211 19.80 -5.07 13.39
CA THR A 211 20.14 -6.34 12.75
C THR A 211 20.49 -6.11 11.28
N GLY A 212 21.00 -7.14 10.60
CA GLY A 212 21.30 -7.04 9.16
C GLY A 212 20.07 -6.64 8.31
N LYS A 213 18.85 -6.98 8.75
CA LYS A 213 17.57 -6.63 8.08
C LYS A 213 17.29 -5.12 8.08
N VAL A 214 17.67 -4.42 9.15
CA VAL A 214 17.38 -2.99 9.37
C VAL A 214 18.64 -2.13 9.41
N SER A 215 19.76 -2.62 8.91
CA SER A 215 21.04 -1.89 8.89
C SER A 215 20.90 -0.56 8.17
N GLY A 216 21.33 0.52 8.81
CA GLY A 216 21.25 1.90 8.33
C GLY A 216 19.84 2.47 8.27
N THR A 217 18.83 1.81 8.87
CA THR A 217 17.46 2.29 8.88
C THR A 217 17.22 3.28 10.01
N LYS A 218 16.63 4.43 9.72
CA LYS A 218 16.14 5.41 10.69
C LYS A 218 14.66 5.23 10.98
N VAL A 219 14.24 5.56 12.19
CA VAL A 219 12.84 5.59 12.60
C VAL A 219 12.39 7.05 12.67
N LEU A 220 11.40 7.44 11.89
CA LEU A 220 10.88 8.80 11.84
C LEU A 220 9.52 8.84 12.53
N LEU A 221 9.43 9.52 13.68
CA LEU A 221 8.19 9.76 14.38
C LEU A 221 7.50 11.00 13.81
N VAL A 222 6.19 10.89 13.52
CA VAL A 222 5.42 12.00 12.93
C VAL A 222 5.07 13.11 13.94
N GLY A 223 5.46 12.97 15.22
CA GLY A 223 5.16 13.86 16.33
C GLY A 223 4.22 13.22 17.35
N ASP A 224 3.82 14.00 18.33
CA ASP A 224 2.94 13.62 19.43
C ASP A 224 3.37 12.30 20.10
N TRP A 225 4.64 12.26 20.53
CA TRP A 225 5.20 11.12 21.25
C TRP A 225 5.01 11.19 22.75
N ILE A 226 4.61 12.35 23.31
CA ILE A 226 4.22 12.53 24.72
C ILE A 226 2.73 12.87 24.89
N ASP A 227 2.32 12.99 26.12
CA ASP A 227 0.95 13.31 26.56
C ASP A 227 -0.11 12.23 26.27
N LYS A 228 -1.23 12.33 26.95
CA LYS A 228 -2.39 11.43 26.88
C LYS A 228 -2.14 9.99 27.37
N GLY A 229 -0.87 9.57 27.46
CA GLY A 229 -0.49 8.28 28.04
C GLY A 229 -0.26 8.37 29.57
N LYS A 230 0.47 7.39 30.12
CA LYS A 230 0.85 7.35 31.55
C LYS A 230 2.35 7.04 31.72
N ARG A 231 3.11 7.14 30.65
CA ARG A 231 4.50 6.66 30.62
C ARG A 231 5.45 7.69 30.02
N THR A 232 5.27 8.96 30.41
CA THR A 232 6.08 10.09 29.94
C THR A 232 7.57 9.82 30.12
N LYS A 233 7.99 9.37 31.31
CA LYS A 233 9.38 9.14 31.64
C LYS A 233 9.99 8.03 30.78
N GLU A 234 9.35 6.88 30.73
CA GLU A 234 9.85 5.73 29.97
C GLU A 234 9.94 6.03 28.47
N THR A 235 9.00 6.82 27.95
CA THR A 235 9.00 7.24 26.54
C THR A 235 10.18 8.17 26.27
N ILE A 236 10.36 9.22 27.06
CA ILE A 236 11.47 10.15 26.88
C ILE A 236 12.82 9.43 27.05
N ASP A 237 12.95 8.57 28.07
CA ASP A 237 14.18 7.83 28.33
C ASP A 237 14.51 6.87 27.17
N PHE A 238 13.51 6.18 26.62
CA PHE A 238 13.73 5.30 25.47
C PHE A 238 14.14 6.08 24.21
N LEU A 239 13.46 7.19 23.92
CA LEU A 239 13.77 8.01 22.75
C LEU A 239 15.14 8.68 22.88
N TYR A 240 15.47 9.17 24.07
CA TYR A 240 16.77 9.79 24.36
C TYR A 240 17.93 8.79 24.27
N ALA A 241 17.76 7.59 24.81
CA ALA A 241 18.76 6.53 24.74
C ALA A 241 19.07 6.09 23.31
N ASN A 242 18.13 6.27 22.38
CA ASN A 242 18.23 5.85 20.99
C ASN A 242 18.14 7.03 19.99
N GLN A 243 18.41 8.25 20.42
CA GLN A 243 18.25 9.47 19.62
C GLN A 243 18.94 9.41 18.25
N ASP A 244 20.07 8.72 18.15
CA ASP A 244 20.80 8.55 16.90
C ASP A 244 20.05 7.65 15.88
N ARG A 245 19.05 6.89 16.32
CA ARG A 245 18.22 6.06 15.47
C ARG A 245 16.93 6.77 15.04
N PHE A 246 16.50 7.78 15.80
CA PHE A 246 15.24 8.47 15.58
C PHE A 246 15.43 9.78 14.81
N LEU A 247 14.38 10.11 14.07
CA LEU A 247 14.12 11.42 13.47
C LEU A 247 12.76 11.89 13.98
N PHE A 248 12.64 13.16 14.34
CA PHE A 248 11.46 13.67 15.01
C PHE A 248 10.82 14.79 14.18
N VAL A 249 9.56 14.62 13.78
CA VAL A 249 8.70 15.73 13.39
C VAL A 249 8.13 16.37 14.66
N LEU A 250 8.11 17.68 14.74
CA LEU A 250 7.59 18.39 15.90
C LEU A 250 6.07 18.37 15.91
N GLY A 251 5.48 17.62 16.83
CA GLY A 251 4.04 17.57 17.06
C GLY A 251 3.51 18.82 17.80
N ASN A 252 2.19 18.94 17.86
CA ASN A 252 1.57 20.05 18.60
C ASN A 252 1.71 19.88 20.11
N HIS A 253 1.76 18.65 20.63
CA HIS A 253 1.96 18.35 22.05
C HIS A 253 3.35 18.76 22.50
N GLU A 254 4.41 18.28 21.86
CA GLU A 254 5.79 18.68 22.19
C GLU A 254 5.97 20.19 22.09
N ASN A 255 5.45 20.82 21.04
CA ASN A 255 5.58 22.27 20.86
C ASN A 255 4.86 23.07 21.97
N PHE A 256 3.67 22.61 22.41
CA PHE A 256 2.96 23.24 23.50
C PHE A 256 3.72 23.08 24.82
N VAL A 257 4.08 21.83 25.18
CA VAL A 257 4.80 21.52 26.43
C VAL A 257 6.13 22.27 26.51
N TYR A 258 6.92 22.28 25.41
CA TYR A 258 8.19 23.00 25.34
C TYR A 258 8.03 24.50 25.62
N LYS A 259 7.07 25.15 24.97
CA LYS A 259 6.80 26.58 25.17
C LYS A 259 6.23 26.90 26.55
N PHE A 260 5.36 26.02 27.07
CA PHE A 260 4.78 26.17 28.40
C PHE A 260 5.85 26.06 29.49
N MET A 261 6.72 25.07 29.42
CA MET A 261 7.80 24.88 30.39
C MET A 261 8.81 26.05 30.39
N ARG A 262 8.94 26.76 29.29
CA ARG A 262 9.76 27.99 29.15
C ARG A 262 9.04 29.27 29.55
N GLY A 263 7.75 29.20 29.93
CA GLY A 263 6.94 30.34 30.28
C GLY A 263 6.52 31.25 29.11
N GLU A 264 6.64 30.75 27.89
CA GLU A 264 6.23 31.47 26.67
C GLU A 264 4.67 31.45 26.48
N ILE A 265 4.01 30.46 27.06
CA ILE A 265 2.54 30.34 27.07
C ILE A 265 2.06 30.60 28.51
N LYS A 266 1.11 31.53 28.68
CA LYS A 266 0.52 31.91 29.97
C LYS A 266 -0.99 31.83 29.92
N GLY A 267 -1.63 31.69 31.08
CA GLY A 267 -3.09 31.74 31.24
C GLY A 267 -3.80 30.50 30.65
N VAL A 268 -3.16 29.35 30.68
CA VAL A 268 -3.77 28.07 30.27
C VAL A 268 -4.66 27.59 31.42
N ASP A 269 -5.87 27.17 31.10
CA ASP A 269 -6.78 26.53 32.04
C ASP A 269 -6.14 25.23 32.59
N GLU A 270 -6.21 25.06 33.91
CA GLU A 270 -5.53 23.96 34.58
C GLU A 270 -6.16 22.59 34.26
N GLU A 271 -7.49 22.53 34.12
CA GLU A 271 -8.21 21.29 33.79
C GLU A 271 -7.86 20.87 32.37
N LEU A 272 -7.80 21.84 31.44
CA LEU A 272 -7.43 21.60 30.05
C LEU A 272 -5.97 21.14 29.96
N ARG A 273 -5.07 21.71 30.76
CA ARG A 273 -3.65 21.33 30.82
C ARG A 273 -3.50 19.88 31.32
N GLN A 274 -4.18 19.53 32.39
CA GLN A 274 -4.14 18.17 32.92
C GLN A 274 -4.78 17.15 31.99
N ALA A 275 -5.84 17.53 31.28
CA ALA A 275 -6.53 16.63 30.36
C ALA A 275 -5.75 16.32 29.07
N TYR A 276 -4.95 17.28 28.57
CA TYR A 276 -4.31 17.18 27.25
C TYR A 276 -2.78 17.27 27.26
N PHE A 277 -2.17 17.81 28.34
CA PHE A 277 -0.74 18.08 28.44
C PHE A 277 -0.20 17.65 29.80
N ASP A 278 -0.57 16.48 30.24
CA ASP A 278 -0.29 15.90 31.56
C ASP A 278 1.21 15.65 31.80
N SER A 279 1.99 15.48 30.74
CA SER A 279 3.45 15.37 30.78
C SER A 279 4.13 16.61 31.42
N THR A 280 3.47 17.79 31.39
CA THR A 280 3.98 19.02 32.02
C THR A 280 4.19 18.88 33.52
N GLU A 281 3.39 18.09 34.20
CA GLU A 281 3.52 17.84 35.64
C GLU A 281 4.70 16.91 35.93
N VAL A 282 4.87 15.86 35.15
CA VAL A 282 6.01 14.94 35.24
C VAL A 282 7.32 15.67 35.03
N LEU A 283 7.38 16.51 33.99
CA LEU A 283 8.57 17.28 33.62
C LEU A 283 8.92 18.39 34.63
N ARG A 284 7.94 18.97 35.33
CA ARG A 284 8.21 19.96 36.43
C ARG A 284 8.93 19.32 37.62
N ASN A 285 8.65 18.06 37.87
CA ASN A 285 9.16 17.34 39.04
C ASN A 285 10.48 16.59 38.77
N ASP A 286 10.96 16.56 37.53
CA ASP A 286 12.21 15.87 37.12
C ASP A 286 12.99 16.73 36.13
N GLU A 287 13.99 17.48 36.66
CA GLU A 287 14.79 18.42 35.89
C GLU A 287 15.69 17.74 34.84
N GLU A 288 16.20 16.54 35.15
CA GLU A 288 16.99 15.76 34.19
C GLU A 288 16.11 15.29 33.04
N LEU A 289 14.91 14.84 33.33
CA LEU A 289 13.92 14.45 32.30
C LEU A 289 13.52 15.63 31.42
N LEU A 290 13.36 16.82 32.01
CA LEU A 290 13.07 18.05 31.27
C LEU A 290 14.23 18.42 30.33
N GLN A 291 15.48 18.24 30.76
CA GLN A 291 16.63 18.47 29.90
C GLN A 291 16.66 17.49 28.73
N ARG A 292 16.41 16.20 28.95
CA ARG A 292 16.28 15.17 27.88
C ARG A 292 15.14 15.52 26.92
N PHE A 293 14.00 15.92 27.44
CA PHE A 293 12.87 16.37 26.62
C PHE A 293 13.24 17.57 25.74
N ASN A 294 13.82 18.61 26.33
CA ASN A 294 14.25 19.81 25.61
C ASN A 294 15.26 19.46 24.51
N HIS A 295 16.16 18.52 24.78
CA HIS A 295 17.11 18.03 23.79
C HIS A 295 16.41 17.35 22.61
N LEU A 296 15.48 16.41 22.86
CA LEU A 296 14.72 15.76 21.81
C LEU A 296 13.90 16.74 20.96
N VAL A 297 13.29 17.74 21.61
CA VAL A 297 12.60 18.83 20.90
C VAL A 297 13.56 19.62 20.01
N SER A 298 14.79 19.87 20.45
CA SER A 298 15.79 20.59 19.64
C SER A 298 16.22 19.82 18.37
N LEU A 299 16.14 18.49 18.40
CA LEU A 299 16.38 17.63 17.24
C LEU A 299 15.19 17.61 16.26
N SER A 300 14.00 17.99 16.73
CA SER A 300 12.77 17.92 15.93
C SER A 300 12.75 18.96 14.81
N LYS A 301 12.12 18.60 13.68
CA LYS A 301 11.95 19.48 12.52
C LYS A 301 10.47 19.69 12.22
N PRO A 302 10.09 20.80 11.57
CA PRO A 302 8.68 20.99 11.16
C PRO A 302 8.19 19.96 10.17
N PHE A 303 9.06 19.43 9.34
CA PHE A 303 8.81 18.36 8.38
C PHE A 303 10.12 17.64 8.03
N TYR A 304 9.99 16.48 7.37
CA TYR A 304 11.10 15.85 6.66
C TYR A 304 10.72 15.65 5.19
N LYS A 305 11.74 15.75 4.31
CA LYS A 305 11.63 15.54 2.87
C LYS A 305 12.62 14.47 2.43
N MET A 306 12.18 13.56 1.59
CA MET A 306 13.02 12.69 0.78
C MET A 306 12.80 13.00 -0.69
N ALA A 307 13.84 13.43 -1.39
CA ALA A 307 13.82 13.61 -2.83
C ALA A 307 14.55 12.42 -3.47
N GLY A 308 13.78 11.41 -3.91
CA GLY A 308 14.36 10.16 -4.38
C GLY A 308 14.88 10.24 -5.82
N ASN A 309 16.10 9.72 -6.05
CA ASN A 309 16.59 9.41 -7.39
C ASN A 309 16.41 7.92 -7.74
N ARG A 310 16.35 7.05 -6.73
CA ARG A 310 16.19 5.59 -6.88
C ARG A 310 15.11 5.01 -5.98
N GLY A 311 14.41 5.84 -5.22
CA GLY A 311 13.35 5.48 -4.30
C GLY A 311 12.19 6.46 -4.37
N PRO A 312 11.14 6.28 -3.55
CA PRO A 312 9.99 7.17 -3.53
C PRO A 312 10.36 8.53 -2.95
N SER A 313 9.88 9.61 -3.60
CA SER A 313 9.89 10.94 -3.00
C SER A 313 8.74 11.07 -2.00
N TYR A 314 8.98 11.73 -0.87
CA TYR A 314 7.95 11.94 0.12
C TYR A 314 8.22 13.15 1.03
N TYR A 315 7.15 13.64 1.63
CA TYR A 315 7.16 14.57 2.74
C TYR A 315 6.49 13.94 3.96
N VAL A 316 7.01 14.25 5.14
CA VAL A 316 6.40 13.84 6.42
C VAL A 316 6.14 15.09 7.24
N THR A 317 4.88 15.32 7.61
CA THR A 317 4.44 16.39 8.52
C THR A 317 3.71 15.77 9.71
N HIS A 318 3.53 16.51 10.80
CA HIS A 318 2.71 15.98 11.90
C HIS A 318 1.23 15.96 11.53
N ALA A 319 0.67 17.09 11.16
CA ALA A 319 -0.75 17.21 10.83
C ALA A 319 -1.03 17.13 9.32
N PRO A 320 -2.25 16.72 8.91
CA PRO A 320 -2.72 16.86 7.54
C PRO A 320 -2.81 18.33 7.17
N CYS A 321 -2.30 18.70 5.99
CA CYS A 321 -2.37 20.07 5.49
C CYS A 321 -2.50 20.14 3.97
N GLU A 322 -2.96 21.28 3.47
CA GLU A 322 -3.05 21.55 2.03
C GLU A 322 -1.65 21.57 1.40
N ASN A 323 -1.57 21.20 0.12
CA ASN A 323 -0.33 21.12 -0.65
C ASN A 323 0.53 22.39 -0.58
N LYS A 324 -0.08 23.57 -0.52
CA LYS A 324 0.63 24.86 -0.48
C LYS A 324 1.48 25.09 0.76
N TYR A 325 1.23 24.34 1.86
CA TYR A 325 1.96 24.46 3.11
C TYR A 325 3.10 23.44 3.24
N ILE A 326 3.04 22.32 2.49
CA ILE A 326 3.97 21.20 2.65
C ILE A 326 5.41 21.63 2.31
N GLY A 327 6.35 21.34 3.22
CA GLY A 327 7.76 21.57 3.01
C GLY A 327 8.20 23.04 3.03
N LYS A 328 7.41 23.91 3.65
CA LYS A 328 7.69 25.35 3.81
C LYS A 328 8.05 25.66 5.25
N LEU A 329 8.91 26.65 5.45
CA LEU A 329 9.39 27.09 6.78
C LEU A 329 8.80 28.43 7.24
N ASP A 330 7.95 29.08 6.45
CA ASP A 330 7.25 30.27 6.93
C ASP A 330 6.33 29.92 8.12
N PRO A 331 6.09 30.87 9.06
CA PRO A 331 5.35 30.59 10.29
C PRO A 331 3.94 30.05 10.08
N ASN A 332 3.27 30.46 9.00
CA ASN A 332 1.94 30.01 8.69
C ASN A 332 1.95 28.54 8.21
N SER A 333 2.87 28.19 7.31
CA SER A 333 3.02 26.82 6.82
C SER A 333 3.46 25.87 7.93
N VAL A 334 4.43 26.26 8.77
CA VAL A 334 4.86 25.47 9.95
C VAL A 334 3.68 25.21 10.89
N ARG A 335 2.83 26.21 11.11
CA ARG A 335 1.62 26.03 11.92
C ARG A 335 0.65 24.99 11.32
N HIS A 336 0.40 25.05 10.00
CA HIS A 336 -0.49 24.11 9.33
C HIS A 336 0.10 22.70 9.24
N GLN A 337 1.40 22.57 9.06
CA GLN A 337 2.09 21.27 9.07
C GLN A 337 2.08 20.59 10.45
N ARG A 338 1.93 21.39 11.53
CA ARG A 338 1.94 20.88 12.89
C ARG A 338 0.57 20.76 13.53
N ASN A 339 -0.44 21.45 13.07
CA ASN A 339 -1.74 21.51 13.73
C ASN A 339 -2.87 21.58 12.73
N PHE A 340 -3.82 20.67 12.86
CA PHE A 340 -5.11 20.68 12.19
C PHE A 340 -6.20 20.83 13.23
N ARG A 341 -6.88 21.98 13.23
CA ARG A 341 -7.94 22.25 14.19
C ARG A 341 -9.22 21.53 13.79
N ILE A 342 -9.64 20.56 14.60
CA ILE A 342 -10.89 19.81 14.40
C ILE A 342 -12.05 20.64 14.93
N ASP A 343 -13.05 20.89 14.09
CA ASP A 343 -14.34 21.42 14.50
C ASP A 343 -15.26 20.25 14.87
N ARG A 344 -15.62 20.17 16.14
CA ARG A 344 -16.48 19.10 16.65
C ARG A 344 -17.93 19.17 16.15
N SER A 345 -18.35 20.30 15.57
CA SER A 345 -19.70 20.51 15.04
C SER A 345 -19.87 19.96 13.61
N ALA A 346 -18.80 19.63 12.91
CA ALA A 346 -18.82 19.15 11.53
C ALA A 346 -18.26 17.74 11.39
N PRO A 347 -18.71 16.92 10.43
CA PRO A 347 -18.14 15.61 10.17
C PRO A 347 -16.66 15.70 9.82
N LEU A 348 -15.83 14.85 10.43
CA LEU A 348 -14.38 14.91 10.27
C LEU A 348 -13.93 14.66 8.81
N GLU A 349 -14.60 13.78 8.08
CA GLU A 349 -14.29 13.53 6.65
C GLU A 349 -14.55 14.76 5.77
N GLU A 350 -15.54 15.57 6.09
CA GLU A 350 -15.81 16.82 5.36
C GLU A 350 -14.68 17.83 5.60
N GLN A 351 -14.23 17.97 6.85
CA GLN A 351 -13.11 18.84 7.20
C GLN A 351 -11.80 18.42 6.52
N LEU A 352 -11.61 17.12 6.33
CA LEU A 352 -10.46 16.53 5.64
C LEU A 352 -10.67 16.36 4.11
N SER A 353 -11.77 16.87 3.55
CA SER A 353 -12.09 16.72 2.11
C SER A 353 -11.03 17.32 1.18
N PHE A 354 -10.26 18.31 1.66
CA PHE A 354 -9.12 18.87 0.93
C PHE A 354 -8.06 17.81 0.59
N LEU A 355 -7.94 16.73 1.37
CA LEU A 355 -7.03 15.63 1.06
C LEU A 355 -7.38 14.95 -0.28
N LYS A 356 -8.68 14.81 -0.60
CA LYS A 356 -9.13 14.29 -1.90
C LYS A 356 -8.84 15.26 -3.04
N ARG A 357 -9.09 16.55 -2.81
CA ARG A 357 -8.81 17.63 -3.79
C ARG A 357 -7.32 17.73 -4.10
N ASP A 358 -6.48 17.68 -3.07
CA ASP A 358 -5.04 17.88 -3.15
C ASP A 358 -4.26 16.61 -3.52
N ALA A 359 -4.93 15.44 -3.49
CA ALA A 359 -4.33 14.17 -3.86
C ALA A 359 -4.11 14.10 -5.37
N ALA A 360 -2.83 14.04 -5.76
CA ALA A 360 -2.40 13.99 -7.16
C ALA A 360 -1.84 12.60 -7.50
N ALA A 361 -0.76 12.51 -8.26
CA ALA A 361 -0.05 11.28 -8.60
C ALA A 361 0.41 10.49 -7.34
N ASN A 362 1.03 9.34 -7.56
CA ASN A 362 1.51 8.49 -6.47
C ASN A 362 2.70 9.08 -5.69
N GLN A 363 3.43 10.02 -6.27
CA GLN A 363 4.60 10.65 -5.67
C GLN A 363 4.61 12.15 -5.97
N PRO A 364 5.21 12.96 -5.08
CA PRO A 364 5.74 12.60 -3.76
C PRO A 364 4.61 12.22 -2.81
N TYR A 365 4.85 11.21 -1.96
CA TYR A 365 3.92 10.88 -0.90
C TYR A 365 3.91 11.97 0.17
N HIS A 366 2.76 12.22 0.78
CA HIS A 366 2.63 13.04 1.97
C HIS A 366 2.12 12.17 3.11
N VAL A 367 2.95 11.96 4.13
CA VAL A 367 2.65 11.13 5.30
C VAL A 367 2.41 12.02 6.51
N PHE A 368 1.36 11.73 7.28
CA PHE A 368 0.96 12.53 8.44
C PHE A 368 0.18 11.71 9.47
N GLY A 369 0.10 12.23 10.71
CA GLY A 369 -0.68 11.72 11.84
C GLY A 369 -1.71 12.72 12.34
N HIS A 370 -1.71 13.00 13.65
CA HIS A 370 -2.46 14.03 14.38
C HIS A 370 -3.98 13.80 14.53
N VAL A 371 -4.61 13.17 13.58
CA VAL A 371 -6.07 12.95 13.57
C VAL A 371 -6.33 11.49 13.83
N ALA A 372 -6.50 11.11 15.09
CA ALA A 372 -6.71 9.72 15.46
C ALA A 372 -7.95 9.12 14.75
N ALA A 373 -7.74 7.99 14.05
CA ALA A 373 -8.77 7.25 13.35
C ALA A 373 -8.67 5.75 13.64
N LYS A 374 -9.76 5.01 13.43
CA LYS A 374 -9.75 3.55 13.62
C LYS A 374 -8.84 2.83 12.61
N ASN A 375 -8.58 3.44 11.46
CA ASN A 375 -7.78 2.87 10.39
C ASN A 375 -6.72 3.86 9.90
N ALA A 376 -5.55 3.37 9.57
CA ALA A 376 -4.66 4.07 8.66
C ALA A 376 -5.31 4.09 7.27
N PHE A 377 -5.19 5.18 6.52
CA PHE A 377 -5.78 5.28 5.19
C PHE A 377 -4.82 5.90 4.17
N ARG A 378 -5.11 5.67 2.91
CA ARG A 378 -4.37 6.24 1.79
C ARG A 378 -5.34 6.81 0.76
N ILE A 379 -5.14 8.06 0.39
CA ILE A 379 -5.83 8.72 -0.74
C ILE A 379 -4.75 9.07 -1.77
N LYS A 380 -4.56 8.23 -2.79
CA LYS A 380 -3.47 8.38 -3.78
C LYS A 380 -2.10 8.55 -3.10
N ASN A 381 -1.53 9.78 -3.12
CA ASN A 381 -0.26 10.12 -2.48
C ASN A 381 -0.36 10.63 -1.04
N LYS A 382 -1.58 10.78 -0.49
CA LYS A 382 -1.81 11.17 0.91
C LYS A 382 -1.91 9.92 1.79
N ILE A 383 -1.11 9.85 2.84
CA ILE A 383 -1.00 8.68 3.72
C ILE A 383 -1.16 9.14 5.17
N HIS A 384 -2.20 8.66 5.81
CA HIS A 384 -2.49 8.87 7.22
C HIS A 384 -2.09 7.63 8.03
N ILE A 385 -1.41 7.82 9.17
CA ILE A 385 -0.90 6.72 10.00
C ILE A 385 -1.16 6.86 11.50
N ASP A 386 -1.93 7.86 11.95
CA ASP A 386 -2.37 7.91 13.34
C ASP A 386 -3.59 7.00 13.53
N SER A 387 -3.33 5.79 13.98
CA SER A 387 -4.36 4.77 14.22
C SER A 387 -4.79 4.67 15.69
N GLY A 388 -4.54 5.70 16.51
CA GLY A 388 -5.10 5.84 17.83
C GLY A 388 -4.60 4.82 18.85
N ALA A 389 -3.29 4.63 18.98
CA ALA A 389 -2.70 3.70 19.94
C ALA A 389 -3.15 3.97 21.37
N VAL A 390 -3.13 5.23 21.79
CA VAL A 390 -3.57 5.64 23.16
C VAL A 390 -5.06 5.36 23.43
N HIS A 391 -5.86 5.24 22.37
CA HIS A 391 -7.29 4.86 22.45
C HIS A 391 -7.51 3.34 22.41
N GLY A 392 -6.46 2.54 22.55
CA GLY A 392 -6.57 1.07 22.59
C GLY A 392 -6.71 0.40 21.21
N ASN A 393 -6.46 1.14 20.12
CA ASN A 393 -6.54 0.56 18.79
C ASN A 393 -5.16 0.01 18.36
N ALA A 394 -4.34 0.78 17.66
CA ALA A 394 -3.04 0.31 17.21
C ALA A 394 -2.05 1.45 16.97
N LEU A 395 -0.75 1.15 17.07
CA LEU A 395 0.32 2.01 16.55
C LEU A 395 0.68 1.55 15.14
N THR A 396 0.60 2.45 14.17
CA THR A 396 0.86 2.14 12.75
C THR A 396 2.15 2.77 12.27
N SER A 397 2.89 2.02 11.47
CA SER A 397 4.04 2.51 10.71
C SER A 397 3.85 2.31 9.22
N VAL A 398 4.54 3.11 8.42
CA VAL A 398 4.65 2.93 6.98
C VAL A 398 6.11 2.95 6.53
N THR A 399 6.47 2.02 5.67
CA THR A 399 7.72 2.06 4.90
C THR A 399 7.39 2.35 3.44
N LEU A 400 8.13 3.28 2.86
CA LEU A 400 7.92 3.69 1.49
C LEU A 400 8.94 3.02 0.57
N SER A 401 8.44 2.23 -0.34
CA SER A 401 9.20 1.62 -1.45
C SER A 401 8.47 1.95 -2.76
N VAL A 402 8.42 1.04 -3.71
CA VAL A 402 7.58 1.20 -4.92
C VAL A 402 6.10 1.39 -4.54
N LYS A 403 5.66 0.73 -3.46
CA LYS A 403 4.33 0.92 -2.85
C LYS A 403 4.50 1.12 -1.34
N PRO A 404 3.64 1.95 -0.71
CA PRO A 404 3.59 2.03 0.75
C PRO A 404 3.25 0.69 1.37
N PHE A 405 4.02 0.28 2.37
CA PHE A 405 3.78 -0.92 3.16
C PHE A 405 3.48 -0.52 4.60
N PHE A 406 2.28 -0.83 5.06
CA PHE A 406 1.82 -0.54 6.41
C PHE A 406 2.11 -1.73 7.33
N LYS A 407 2.51 -1.42 8.56
CA LYS A 407 2.65 -2.37 9.65
C LYS A 407 2.03 -1.80 10.91
N THR A 408 1.27 -2.62 11.62
CA THR A 408 0.53 -2.18 12.80
C THR A 408 0.91 -3.05 14.00
N GLN A 409 0.97 -2.41 15.16
CA GLN A 409 1.06 -3.08 16.47
C GLN A 409 -0.19 -2.74 17.27
N LYS A 410 -0.97 -3.74 17.61
CA LYS A 410 -2.19 -3.56 18.39
C LYS A 410 -1.85 -3.03 19.79
N ALA A 411 -2.62 -2.08 20.28
CA ALA A 411 -2.45 -1.58 21.64
C ALA A 411 -2.95 -2.62 22.65
N ALA A 412 -2.21 -2.78 23.74
CA ALA A 412 -2.56 -3.74 24.78
C ALA A 412 -3.84 -3.32 25.54
N GLN A 413 -4.04 -2.01 25.72
CA GLN A 413 -5.21 -1.44 26.40
C GLN A 413 -5.45 0.01 25.97
N ALA A 414 -6.67 0.50 26.13
CA ALA A 414 -6.98 1.91 26.00
C ALA A 414 -6.53 2.66 27.26
N VAL A 415 -5.84 3.78 27.07
CA VAL A 415 -5.47 4.71 28.15
C VAL A 415 -6.42 5.92 28.16
N MET A 416 -6.83 6.36 26.97
CA MET A 416 -7.87 7.39 26.79
C MET A 416 -9.17 6.78 26.30
N GLU A 417 -10.27 7.20 26.89
CA GLU A 417 -11.60 6.92 26.37
C GLU A 417 -11.87 7.79 25.14
N GLY A 418 -12.49 7.22 24.13
CA GLY A 418 -12.89 7.91 22.91
C GLY A 418 -13.21 6.95 21.79
N GLU A 419 -14.33 7.16 21.12
CA GLU A 419 -14.71 6.36 19.97
C GLU A 419 -13.95 6.84 18.73
N LEU A 420 -13.08 5.97 18.19
CA LEU A 420 -12.40 6.20 16.93
C LEU A 420 -13.33 5.94 15.75
N ARG A 421 -13.36 6.87 14.82
CA ARG A 421 -14.11 6.72 13.56
C ARG A 421 -13.22 6.16 12.48
N THR A 422 -13.79 5.31 11.62
CA THR A 422 -13.15 4.89 10.39
C THR A 422 -13.27 6.02 9.36
N LEU A 423 -12.13 6.47 8.82
CA LEU A 423 -12.08 7.57 7.86
C LEU A 423 -11.72 7.06 6.46
N PHE A 424 -12.32 7.67 5.43
CA PHE A 424 -12.02 7.44 4.01
C PHE A 424 -11.95 5.95 3.62
N GLN A 425 -12.73 5.12 4.28
CA GLN A 425 -12.98 3.79 3.76
C GLN A 425 -13.76 3.97 2.46
N GLU A 426 -13.12 3.67 1.34
CA GLU A 426 -13.81 3.63 0.05
C GLU A 426 -14.78 2.44 0.07
N GLU A 427 -15.99 2.68 0.52
CA GLU A 427 -17.11 1.85 0.11
C GLU A 427 -17.42 2.24 -1.32
N ARG A 428 -16.97 1.43 -2.27
CA ARG A 428 -17.42 1.57 -3.64
C ARG A 428 -18.94 1.37 -3.62
N LYS A 429 -19.69 2.42 -3.90
CA LYS A 429 -21.12 2.28 -4.15
C LYS A 429 -21.27 1.66 -5.54
N VAL A 430 -21.44 0.35 -5.57
CA VAL A 430 -21.79 -0.36 -6.78
C VAL A 430 -23.25 -0.08 -7.09
N SER A 431 -23.53 0.46 -8.26
CA SER A 431 -24.89 0.66 -8.77
C SER A 431 -25.32 -0.57 -9.59
N LEU A 432 -26.62 -0.72 -9.81
CA LEU A 432 -27.13 -1.78 -10.67
C LEU A 432 -26.58 -1.70 -12.12
N GLN A 433 -26.12 -0.51 -12.54
CA GLN A 433 -25.51 -0.31 -13.87
C GLN A 433 -24.07 -0.84 -13.96
N ASP A 434 -23.43 -1.10 -12.83
CA ASP A 434 -22.08 -1.70 -12.77
C ASP A 434 -22.12 -3.25 -12.80
N LEU A 435 -23.33 -3.84 -12.77
CA LEU A 435 -23.58 -5.28 -12.76
C LEU A 435 -24.05 -5.74 -14.15
N ASP A 436 -23.67 -6.96 -14.53
CA ASP A 436 -24.20 -7.59 -15.73
C ASP A 436 -25.64 -8.15 -15.52
N ASP A 437 -26.29 -8.59 -16.59
CA ASP A 437 -27.67 -9.10 -16.54
C ASP A 437 -27.82 -10.37 -15.68
N GLU A 438 -26.76 -11.19 -15.58
CA GLU A 438 -26.77 -12.39 -14.74
C GLU A 438 -26.66 -11.99 -13.26
N GLU A 439 -25.79 -11.07 -12.95
CA GLU A 439 -25.60 -10.54 -11.60
C GLU A 439 -26.85 -9.84 -11.08
N VAL A 440 -27.52 -9.05 -11.93
CA VAL A 440 -28.82 -8.44 -11.58
C VAL A 440 -29.88 -9.49 -11.30
N ARG A 441 -29.98 -10.55 -12.13
CA ARG A 441 -30.90 -11.67 -11.88
C ARG A 441 -30.57 -12.40 -10.58
N ARG A 442 -29.28 -12.60 -10.28
CA ARG A 442 -28.80 -13.21 -9.03
C ARG A 442 -29.17 -12.38 -7.81
N LEU A 443 -28.98 -11.07 -7.88
CA LEU A 443 -29.41 -10.14 -6.83
C LEU A 443 -30.91 -10.24 -6.56
N GLN A 444 -31.72 -10.21 -7.62
CA GLN A 444 -33.16 -10.34 -7.49
C GLN A 444 -33.58 -11.71 -6.93
N TYR A 445 -32.90 -12.78 -7.32
CA TYR A 445 -33.16 -14.12 -6.78
C TYR A 445 -32.84 -14.18 -5.28
N CYS A 446 -31.66 -13.72 -4.87
CA CYS A 446 -31.23 -13.71 -3.45
C CYS A 446 -32.20 -12.92 -2.58
N SER A 447 -32.64 -11.73 -3.02
CA SER A 447 -33.58 -10.91 -2.26
C SER A 447 -34.96 -11.55 -2.08
N ARG A 448 -35.50 -12.21 -3.13
CA ARG A 448 -36.82 -12.90 -3.07
C ARG A 448 -36.77 -14.18 -2.23
N ASN A 449 -35.63 -14.85 -2.19
CA ASN A 449 -35.47 -16.12 -1.49
C ASN A 449 -34.86 -15.99 -0.10
N LYS A 450 -34.71 -14.77 0.42
CA LYS A 450 -34.13 -14.46 1.74
C LYS A 450 -32.73 -15.09 1.95
N VAL A 451 -31.84 -14.90 0.97
CA VAL A 451 -30.49 -15.42 1.00
C VAL A 451 -29.52 -14.38 1.53
N ASN A 452 -28.82 -14.64 2.63
CA ASN A 452 -27.61 -13.92 3.01
C ASN A 452 -26.50 -14.35 2.04
N PHE A 453 -26.30 -13.60 0.96
CA PHE A 453 -25.33 -13.98 -0.07
C PHE A 453 -23.90 -13.87 0.43
N ILE A 454 -23.19 -14.98 0.48
CA ILE A 454 -21.79 -15.09 0.88
C ILE A 454 -21.04 -15.90 -0.17
N SER A 455 -20.05 -15.33 -0.82
CA SER A 455 -19.28 -16.03 -1.86
C SER A 455 -18.10 -16.81 -1.29
N GLY A 456 -17.41 -16.23 -0.32
CA GLY A 456 -16.34 -16.83 0.47
C GLY A 456 -15.11 -17.28 -0.32
N THR A 457 -14.61 -16.42 -1.18
CA THR A 457 -13.38 -16.66 -1.94
C THR A 457 -12.18 -16.83 -1.04
N MET A 458 -11.47 -17.96 -1.17
CA MET A 458 -10.23 -18.22 -0.47
C MET A 458 -9.01 -17.84 -1.32
N ALA A 459 -8.16 -16.96 -0.81
CA ALA A 459 -6.87 -16.71 -1.43
C ALA A 459 -5.95 -17.92 -1.29
N PRO A 460 -5.18 -18.30 -2.32
CA PRO A 460 -4.14 -19.31 -2.19
C PRO A 460 -2.94 -18.74 -1.46
N ALA A 461 -2.12 -19.59 -0.85
CA ALA A 461 -0.80 -19.22 -0.39
C ALA A 461 0.10 -18.80 -1.55
N ASP A 462 1.12 -18.00 -1.26
CA ASP A 462 2.06 -17.55 -2.28
C ASP A 462 3.01 -18.68 -2.68
N LYS A 463 3.64 -18.48 -3.82
CA LYS A 463 4.67 -19.37 -4.34
C LYS A 463 5.95 -19.28 -3.50
N ASP A 464 6.70 -20.35 -3.46
CA ASP A 464 8.09 -20.37 -3.05
C ASP A 464 8.97 -20.77 -4.24
N GLU A 465 9.71 -19.81 -4.79
CA GLU A 465 10.55 -20.04 -5.97
C GLU A 465 11.77 -20.91 -5.64
N ALA A 466 12.26 -20.84 -4.40
CA ALA A 466 13.41 -21.63 -3.95
C ALA A 466 13.04 -23.10 -3.68
N ALA A 467 11.85 -23.33 -3.11
CA ALA A 467 11.33 -24.67 -2.87
C ALA A 467 10.60 -25.27 -4.10
N HIS A 468 10.48 -24.52 -5.20
CA HIS A 468 9.70 -24.90 -6.38
C HIS A 468 8.24 -25.28 -6.07
N GLU A 469 7.57 -24.44 -5.24
CA GLU A 469 6.17 -24.62 -4.88
C GLU A 469 5.31 -23.47 -5.43
N LEU A 470 4.18 -23.78 -6.08
CA LEU A 470 3.22 -22.77 -6.56
C LEU A 470 2.29 -22.27 -5.43
N GLU A 471 2.03 -23.11 -4.45
CA GLU A 471 1.33 -22.78 -3.22
C GLU A 471 2.12 -23.37 -2.08
N SER A 472 2.84 -22.50 -1.36
CA SER A 472 3.72 -22.96 -0.29
C SER A 472 3.04 -22.87 1.07
N LEU A 473 3.02 -23.97 1.82
CA LEU A 473 2.53 -23.98 3.19
C LEU A 473 3.31 -23.00 4.06
N ARG A 474 4.63 -22.99 3.92
CA ARG A 474 5.53 -22.09 4.65
C ARG A 474 5.19 -20.62 4.37
N LYS A 475 5.00 -20.26 3.10
CA LYS A 475 4.58 -18.89 2.71
C LYS A 475 3.19 -18.52 3.22
N GLY A 476 2.30 -19.50 3.32
CA GLY A 476 1.00 -19.34 3.95
C GLY A 476 1.09 -18.99 5.43
N LEU A 477 1.94 -19.67 6.18
CA LEU A 477 2.21 -19.38 7.60
C LEU A 477 2.95 -18.06 7.78
N ASP A 478 3.98 -17.78 6.96
CA ASP A 478 4.72 -16.51 6.94
C ASP A 478 3.78 -15.31 6.75
N TYR A 479 2.76 -15.45 5.89
CA TYR A 479 1.78 -14.39 5.66
C TYR A 479 1.08 -13.95 6.95
N PHE A 480 0.70 -14.88 7.81
CA PHE A 480 0.05 -14.59 9.09
C PHE A 480 1.05 -14.10 10.14
N ALA A 481 2.21 -14.75 10.24
CA ALA A 481 3.28 -14.35 11.17
C ALA A 481 3.76 -12.91 10.92
N GLU A 482 3.97 -12.53 9.65
CA GLU A 482 4.39 -11.18 9.27
C GLU A 482 3.36 -10.08 9.61
N ARG A 483 2.11 -10.47 9.84
CA ARG A 483 1.01 -9.58 10.23
C ARG A 483 0.72 -9.58 11.72
N GLY A 484 1.58 -10.24 12.50
CA GLY A 484 1.47 -10.29 13.95
C GLY A 484 0.40 -11.25 14.48
N ILE A 485 -0.10 -12.17 13.64
CA ILE A 485 -0.97 -13.24 14.11
C ILE A 485 -0.14 -14.23 14.92
N ALA A 486 -0.51 -14.43 16.18
CA ALA A 486 0.20 -15.32 17.08
C ALA A 486 -0.16 -16.80 16.84
N GLU A 487 -1.43 -17.09 16.61
CA GLU A 487 -1.96 -18.44 16.51
C GLU A 487 -2.78 -18.63 15.24
N VAL A 488 -2.60 -19.77 14.58
CA VAL A 488 -3.39 -20.18 13.41
C VAL A 488 -3.92 -21.59 13.59
N VAL A 489 -5.05 -21.85 12.94
CA VAL A 489 -5.70 -23.16 12.87
C VAL A 489 -5.57 -23.71 11.47
N LEU A 490 -5.07 -24.92 11.34
CA LEU A 490 -5.03 -25.66 10.08
C LEU A 490 -6.18 -26.67 10.06
N GLN A 491 -7.04 -26.56 9.06
CA GLN A 491 -8.19 -27.42 8.85
C GLN A 491 -8.04 -28.17 7.52
N PRO A 492 -8.67 -29.36 7.38
CA PRO A 492 -8.72 -30.08 6.12
C PRO A 492 -9.37 -29.22 5.03
N LYS A 493 -8.82 -29.23 3.82
CA LYS A 493 -9.48 -28.71 2.65
C LYS A 493 -10.20 -29.83 1.93
N TYR A 494 -11.54 -29.82 2.01
CA TYR A 494 -12.37 -30.83 1.39
C TYR A 494 -12.49 -30.63 -0.12
N MET A 495 -12.69 -31.76 -0.81
CA MET A 495 -12.93 -31.83 -2.25
C MET A 495 -14.41 -31.86 -2.53
N GLY A 496 -15.11 -30.75 -2.38
CA GLY A 496 -16.54 -30.63 -2.53
C GLY A 496 -16.97 -29.34 -3.20
N SER A 497 -18.23 -29.03 -3.05
CA SER A 497 -18.81 -27.76 -3.47
C SER A 497 -19.24 -26.93 -2.27
N ARG A 498 -18.68 -25.74 -2.10
CA ARG A 498 -19.06 -24.86 -1.00
C ARG A 498 -20.53 -24.47 -1.08
N CYS A 499 -21.24 -24.65 0.02
CA CYS A 499 -22.60 -24.17 0.18
C CYS A 499 -22.90 -23.73 1.61
N ASN A 500 -23.90 -22.84 1.75
CA ASN A 500 -24.41 -22.42 3.03
C ASN A 500 -25.69 -23.18 3.34
N VAL A 501 -25.77 -23.77 4.55
CA VAL A 501 -26.98 -24.45 5.02
C VAL A 501 -27.70 -23.56 6.03
N TYR A 502 -28.97 -23.30 5.76
CA TYR A 502 -29.93 -22.64 6.64
C TYR A 502 -30.64 -23.74 7.40
N LEU A 503 -30.08 -24.09 8.58
CA LEU A 503 -30.55 -25.17 9.42
C LEU A 503 -31.62 -24.65 10.37
N HIS A 504 -32.88 -24.85 10.05
CA HIS A 504 -34.02 -24.53 10.91
C HIS A 504 -34.31 -25.68 11.89
N ALA A 505 -34.91 -25.37 13.04
CA ALA A 505 -35.36 -26.38 13.97
C ALA A 505 -36.43 -27.33 13.38
N ASP A 506 -37.16 -26.87 12.38
CA ASP A 506 -38.08 -27.64 11.57
C ASP A 506 -37.37 -28.09 10.28
N PRO A 507 -37.20 -29.43 10.05
CA PRO A 507 -36.51 -29.95 8.88
C PRO A 507 -37.10 -29.50 7.53
N GLU A 508 -38.42 -29.31 7.47
CA GLU A 508 -39.10 -28.89 6.23
C GLU A 508 -38.75 -27.46 5.81
N GLN A 509 -38.24 -26.63 6.73
CA GLN A 509 -37.81 -25.26 6.47
C GLN A 509 -36.32 -25.15 6.13
N CYS A 510 -35.56 -26.23 6.29
CA CYS A 510 -34.15 -26.25 5.97
C CYS A 510 -33.92 -26.12 4.46
N PHE A 511 -32.89 -25.36 4.11
CA PHE A 511 -32.43 -25.26 2.73
C PHE A 511 -30.95 -24.98 2.65
N ALA A 512 -30.36 -25.33 1.51
CA ALA A 512 -28.96 -25.02 1.22
C ALA A 512 -28.86 -24.05 0.04
N VAL A 513 -27.83 -23.23 0.04
CA VAL A 513 -27.54 -22.23 -0.97
C VAL A 513 -26.14 -22.43 -1.50
N SER A 514 -25.99 -22.55 -2.81
CA SER A 514 -24.69 -22.69 -3.48
C SER A 514 -23.88 -21.39 -3.38
N ARG A 515 -22.58 -21.47 -3.65
CA ARG A 515 -21.67 -20.32 -3.74
C ARG A 515 -22.20 -19.20 -4.65
N ASN A 516 -23.00 -19.56 -5.65
CA ASN A 516 -23.60 -18.61 -6.59
C ASN A 516 -24.88 -17.93 -6.07
N GLY A 517 -25.32 -18.22 -4.84
CA GLY A 517 -26.53 -17.63 -4.24
C GLY A 517 -27.85 -18.31 -4.62
N TYR A 518 -27.80 -19.42 -5.36
CA TYR A 518 -28.99 -20.18 -5.72
C TYR A 518 -29.23 -21.33 -4.75
N LYS A 519 -30.52 -21.54 -4.39
CA LYS A 519 -30.91 -22.71 -3.60
C LYS A 519 -30.59 -24.02 -4.34
N VAL A 520 -30.10 -24.98 -3.59
CA VAL A 520 -29.79 -26.33 -4.08
C VAL A 520 -31.08 -27.16 -4.10
N ASN A 521 -31.72 -27.23 -5.27
CA ASN A 521 -33.00 -27.94 -5.44
C ASN A 521 -32.90 -29.19 -6.34
N LYS A 522 -31.71 -29.47 -6.90
CA LYS A 522 -31.50 -30.58 -7.81
C LYS A 522 -31.15 -31.88 -7.10
N ILE A 523 -30.87 -31.82 -5.82
CA ILE A 523 -30.41 -32.93 -5.00
C ILE A 523 -31.29 -32.95 -3.75
N ASP A 524 -31.67 -34.16 -3.33
CA ASP A 524 -32.29 -34.36 -2.03
C ASP A 524 -31.27 -34.26 -0.92
N LEU A 525 -31.42 -33.27 -0.05
CA LEU A 525 -30.55 -33.00 1.11
C LEU A 525 -31.24 -33.35 2.43
N SER A 526 -32.38 -34.01 2.41
CA SER A 526 -33.13 -34.33 3.63
C SER A 526 -32.29 -35.11 4.66
N ALA A 527 -31.54 -36.12 4.21
CA ALA A 527 -30.63 -36.87 5.08
C ALA A 527 -29.54 -35.99 5.70
N VAL A 528 -29.01 -35.01 4.93
CA VAL A 528 -28.03 -34.02 5.43
C VAL A 528 -28.64 -33.17 6.53
N TYR A 529 -29.86 -32.69 6.33
CA TYR A 529 -30.52 -31.84 7.37
C TYR A 529 -30.85 -32.68 8.61
N GLU A 530 -31.27 -33.92 8.48
CA GLU A 530 -31.51 -34.83 9.61
C GLU A 530 -30.22 -35.09 10.41
N GLU A 531 -29.09 -35.35 9.74
CA GLU A 531 -27.78 -35.53 10.38
C GLU A 531 -27.36 -34.27 11.16
N LEU A 532 -27.48 -33.10 10.52
CA LEU A 532 -27.18 -31.83 11.17
C LEU A 532 -28.09 -31.53 12.36
N LEU A 533 -29.37 -31.86 12.28
CA LEU A 533 -30.30 -31.72 13.39
C LEU A 533 -30.08 -32.74 14.50
N GLN A 534 -29.62 -33.94 14.21
CA GLN A 534 -29.15 -34.89 15.22
C GLN A 534 -27.95 -34.31 15.98
N ARG A 535 -27.02 -33.62 15.30
CA ARG A 535 -25.86 -33.03 15.88
C ARG A 535 -26.16 -31.74 16.66
N PHE A 536 -26.92 -30.82 16.10
CA PHE A 536 -27.13 -29.48 16.67
C PHE A 536 -28.49 -29.24 17.29
N GLY A 537 -29.46 -30.13 17.12
CA GLY A 537 -30.84 -29.89 17.56
C GLY A 537 -31.00 -29.73 19.05
N SER A 538 -30.25 -30.46 19.87
CA SER A 538 -30.25 -30.24 21.33
C SER A 538 -29.73 -28.86 21.70
N TYR A 539 -28.62 -28.46 21.13
CA TYR A 539 -28.03 -27.13 21.31
C TYR A 539 -29.02 -26.02 20.89
N MET A 540 -29.68 -26.19 19.74
CA MET A 540 -30.68 -25.22 19.27
C MET A 540 -31.85 -25.09 20.24
N LYS A 541 -32.37 -26.22 20.70
CA LYS A 541 -33.50 -26.24 21.64
C LYS A 541 -33.15 -25.62 22.99
N GLU A 542 -31.99 -25.96 23.55
CA GLU A 542 -31.55 -25.47 24.85
C GLU A 542 -31.29 -23.97 24.87
N ASN A 543 -30.86 -23.41 23.74
CA ASN A 543 -30.52 -22.00 23.60
C ASN A 543 -31.61 -21.17 22.90
N GLY A 544 -32.80 -21.73 22.63
CA GLY A 544 -33.89 -20.99 21.99
C GLY A 544 -33.54 -20.53 20.58
N ILE A 545 -32.79 -21.34 19.81
CA ILE A 545 -32.33 -21.01 18.48
C ILE A 545 -33.34 -21.51 17.44
N ALA A 546 -33.79 -20.61 16.57
CA ALA A 546 -34.71 -20.90 15.46
C ALA A 546 -33.96 -21.39 14.21
N MET A 547 -32.76 -20.84 13.96
CA MET A 547 -31.97 -21.16 12.77
C MET A 547 -30.47 -20.96 13.02
N LEU A 548 -29.68 -21.89 12.50
CA LEU A 548 -28.21 -21.75 12.35
C LEU A 548 -27.87 -21.56 10.86
N LEU A 549 -27.11 -20.55 10.53
CA LEU A 549 -26.52 -20.38 9.21
C LEU A 549 -25.10 -20.95 9.20
N LEU A 550 -24.96 -22.10 8.58
CA LEU A 550 -23.70 -22.85 8.48
C LEU A 550 -23.00 -22.59 7.15
N ASP A 551 -21.68 -22.49 7.16
CA ASP A 551 -20.85 -22.50 5.97
C ASP A 551 -20.06 -23.81 5.93
N GLY A 552 -20.07 -24.50 4.80
CA GLY A 552 -19.47 -25.80 4.70
C GLY A 552 -19.26 -26.26 3.26
N GLU A 553 -18.77 -27.48 3.15
CA GLU A 553 -18.54 -28.16 1.88
C GLU A 553 -19.51 -29.31 1.71
N LEU A 554 -20.22 -29.37 0.59
CA LEU A 554 -21.10 -30.48 0.19
C LEU A 554 -20.27 -31.43 -0.65
N LEU A 555 -20.24 -32.72 -0.21
CA LEU A 555 -19.56 -33.83 -0.84
C LEU A 555 -20.59 -34.80 -1.43
N PRO A 556 -20.23 -35.57 -2.48
CA PRO A 556 -19.04 -35.42 -3.32
C PRO A 556 -19.13 -34.18 -4.20
N TRP A 557 -18.00 -33.76 -4.79
CA TRP A 557 -17.96 -32.58 -5.67
C TRP A 557 -18.99 -32.65 -6.84
N GLN A 558 -19.21 -33.82 -7.37
CA GLN A 558 -20.19 -34.06 -8.43
C GLN A 558 -21.65 -33.70 -8.04
N ALA A 559 -21.93 -33.61 -6.75
CA ALA A 559 -23.29 -33.33 -6.28
C ALA A 559 -23.81 -31.97 -6.81
N LEU A 560 -22.98 -30.92 -6.86
CA LEU A 560 -23.35 -29.62 -7.46
C LEU A 560 -22.72 -29.38 -8.84
N GLY A 561 -21.56 -30.02 -9.11
CA GLY A 561 -20.84 -29.92 -10.38
C GLY A 561 -21.26 -30.91 -11.48
N GLU A 562 -22.53 -31.27 -11.53
CA GLU A 562 -23.07 -32.31 -12.41
C GLU A 562 -22.60 -32.19 -13.87
N GLY A 563 -21.90 -33.21 -14.34
CA GLY A 563 -21.40 -33.35 -15.70
C GLY A 563 -20.14 -32.56 -16.04
N LEU A 564 -19.55 -31.81 -15.10
CA LEU A 564 -18.32 -31.07 -15.38
C LEU A 564 -17.15 -32.03 -15.62
N ILE A 565 -17.01 -33.07 -14.80
CA ILE A 565 -15.99 -34.11 -14.99
C ILE A 565 -16.17 -34.80 -16.33
N ASP A 566 -17.36 -35.23 -16.61
CA ASP A 566 -17.69 -35.98 -17.85
C ASP A 566 -17.57 -35.14 -19.11
N ARG A 567 -17.89 -33.85 -19.03
CA ARG A 567 -17.88 -32.94 -20.19
C ARG A 567 -16.57 -32.27 -20.45
N GLN A 568 -15.76 -32.00 -19.42
CA GLN A 568 -14.53 -31.24 -19.57
C GLN A 568 -13.29 -32.08 -19.31
N PHE A 569 -13.22 -32.83 -18.20
CA PHE A 569 -11.99 -33.49 -17.77
C PHE A 569 -11.80 -34.90 -18.36
N LYS A 570 -12.80 -35.75 -18.37
CA LYS A 570 -12.72 -37.08 -18.99
C LYS A 570 -12.38 -37.05 -20.48
N PRO A 571 -12.91 -36.15 -21.31
CA PRO A 571 -12.47 -36.04 -22.70
C PRO A 571 -11.00 -35.70 -22.85
N ILE A 572 -10.46 -34.84 -21.95
CA ILE A 572 -9.04 -34.48 -21.93
C ILE A 572 -8.21 -35.71 -21.53
N GLU A 573 -8.61 -36.38 -20.47
CA GLU A 573 -7.97 -37.62 -20.00
C GLU A 573 -7.91 -38.68 -21.10
N LYS A 574 -9.04 -38.92 -21.78
CA LYS A 574 -9.10 -39.89 -22.87
C LYS A 574 -8.28 -39.49 -24.09
N ALA A 575 -8.25 -38.22 -24.43
CA ALA A 575 -7.39 -37.70 -25.50
C ALA A 575 -5.90 -37.90 -25.17
N LEU A 576 -5.50 -37.64 -23.95
CA LEU A 576 -4.11 -37.85 -23.47
C LEU A 576 -3.73 -39.32 -23.50
N GLU A 577 -4.60 -40.22 -23.00
CA GLU A 577 -4.39 -41.66 -23.06
C GLU A 577 -4.12 -42.12 -24.50
N THR A 578 -4.97 -41.68 -25.42
CA THR A 578 -4.88 -42.03 -26.85
C THR A 578 -3.61 -41.48 -27.49
N GLU A 579 -3.25 -40.22 -27.20
CA GLU A 579 -2.04 -39.57 -27.72
C GLU A 579 -0.77 -40.28 -27.22
N LEU A 580 -0.69 -40.56 -25.92
CA LEU A 580 0.48 -41.20 -25.33
C LEU A 580 0.66 -42.64 -25.84
N ALA A 581 -0.43 -43.40 -25.98
CA ALA A 581 -0.41 -44.72 -26.59
C ALA A 581 0.07 -44.66 -28.03
N PHE A 582 -0.46 -43.74 -28.85
CA PHE A 582 -0.05 -43.53 -30.22
C PHE A 582 1.45 -43.19 -30.35
N LEU A 583 1.96 -42.28 -29.56
CA LEU A 583 3.35 -41.86 -29.59
C LEU A 583 4.29 -43.04 -29.22
N LYS A 584 3.91 -43.84 -28.24
CA LYS A 584 4.66 -44.99 -27.79
C LYS A 584 4.69 -46.08 -28.86
N GLU A 585 3.51 -46.45 -29.41
CA GLU A 585 3.39 -47.53 -30.42
C GLU A 585 4.07 -47.20 -31.75
N ASN A 586 4.25 -45.90 -32.07
CA ASN A 586 4.89 -45.44 -33.28
C ASN A 586 6.37 -45.08 -33.13
N GLY A 587 6.99 -45.37 -32.00
CA GLY A 587 8.42 -45.16 -31.80
C GLY A 587 8.84 -43.71 -31.84
N PHE A 588 8.04 -42.83 -31.26
CA PHE A 588 8.28 -41.38 -31.26
C PHE A 588 9.59 -41.02 -30.58
N GLU A 589 9.90 -41.62 -29.43
CA GLU A 589 11.12 -41.31 -28.67
C GLU A 589 12.40 -41.66 -29.47
N GLU A 590 12.41 -42.81 -30.14
CA GLU A 590 13.55 -43.22 -30.99
C GLU A 590 13.72 -42.28 -32.19
N ALA A 591 12.61 -41.91 -32.81
CA ALA A 591 12.61 -40.97 -33.93
C ALA A 591 13.09 -39.58 -33.52
N PHE A 592 12.65 -39.13 -32.36
CA PHE A 592 13.03 -37.82 -31.80
C PHE A 592 14.49 -37.81 -31.36
N ALA A 593 14.96 -38.84 -30.69
CA ALA A 593 16.37 -39.02 -30.30
C ALA A 593 17.26 -38.99 -31.53
N LYS A 594 16.89 -39.64 -32.64
CA LYS A 594 17.59 -39.60 -33.91
C LYS A 594 17.64 -38.20 -34.50
N LEU A 595 16.49 -37.49 -34.53
CA LEU A 595 16.44 -36.09 -35.01
C LEU A 595 17.36 -35.18 -34.19
N ALA A 596 17.34 -35.31 -32.87
CA ALA A 596 18.21 -34.55 -31.96
C ALA A 596 19.69 -34.81 -32.20
N HIS A 597 20.04 -36.09 -32.41
CA HIS A 597 21.42 -36.52 -32.74
C HIS A 597 21.84 -35.92 -34.10
N ASP A 598 21.06 -36.16 -35.16
CA ASP A 598 21.38 -35.68 -36.52
C ASP A 598 21.49 -34.12 -36.57
N TYR A 599 20.65 -33.42 -35.82
CA TYR A 599 20.71 -31.97 -35.69
C TYR A 599 22.02 -31.50 -35.05
N LYS A 600 22.49 -32.14 -33.98
CA LYS A 600 23.75 -31.82 -33.29
C LYS A 600 24.94 -32.15 -34.15
N GLU A 601 24.98 -33.35 -34.75
CA GLU A 601 26.09 -33.83 -35.60
C GLU A 601 26.24 -32.98 -36.88
N SER A 602 25.15 -32.44 -37.40
CA SER A 602 25.19 -31.56 -38.59
C SER A 602 25.96 -30.27 -38.38
N GLY A 603 26.13 -29.84 -37.13
CA GLY A 603 26.67 -28.52 -36.76
C GLY A 603 25.71 -27.37 -36.92
N PHE A 604 24.49 -27.62 -37.42
CA PHE A 604 23.46 -26.60 -37.59
C PHE A 604 23.10 -25.88 -36.28
N GLU A 605 23.12 -26.57 -35.17
CA GLU A 605 22.86 -26.04 -33.83
C GLU A 605 23.76 -24.85 -33.49
N LYS A 606 25.05 -24.92 -33.84
CA LYS A 606 26.00 -23.82 -33.60
C LYS A 606 25.84 -22.72 -34.58
N ASP A 607 25.70 -23.06 -35.85
CA ASP A 607 25.68 -22.10 -36.93
C ASP A 607 24.42 -21.23 -36.98
N GLN A 608 23.27 -21.74 -36.52
CA GLN A 608 22.01 -20.98 -36.55
C GLN A 608 22.03 -19.70 -35.71
N PHE A 609 22.93 -19.62 -34.72
CA PHE A 609 23.07 -18.43 -33.89
C PHE A 609 24.10 -17.43 -34.42
N HIS A 610 24.90 -17.82 -35.40
CA HIS A 610 25.99 -17.02 -35.90
C HIS A 610 25.84 -16.65 -37.39
N LEU A 611 25.05 -17.41 -38.15
CA LEU A 611 24.86 -17.20 -39.56
C LEU A 611 23.50 -16.63 -39.91
N SER A 612 23.44 -15.84 -40.97
CA SER A 612 22.16 -15.36 -41.50
C SER A 612 21.38 -16.52 -42.16
N LYS A 613 20.06 -16.33 -42.31
CA LYS A 613 19.18 -17.28 -43.00
C LYS A 613 19.70 -17.66 -44.40
N GLY A 614 20.20 -16.67 -45.12
CA GLY A 614 20.77 -16.89 -46.46
C GLY A 614 22.01 -17.80 -46.43
N ALA A 615 22.95 -17.51 -45.53
CA ALA A 615 24.17 -18.29 -45.35
C ALA A 615 23.87 -19.71 -44.83
N LEU A 616 22.87 -19.89 -43.98
CA LEU A 616 22.41 -21.23 -43.54
C LEU A 616 21.83 -22.03 -44.70
N ASN A 617 21.00 -21.42 -45.54
CA ASN A 617 20.47 -22.09 -46.73
C ASN A 617 21.56 -22.46 -47.74
N GLU A 618 22.56 -21.63 -47.90
CA GLU A 618 23.71 -21.89 -48.81
C GLU A 618 24.57 -23.04 -48.25
N LYS A 619 24.85 -23.05 -46.97
CA LYS A 619 25.70 -24.07 -46.32
C LYS A 619 25.03 -25.43 -46.23
N TYR A 620 23.77 -25.50 -45.82
CA TYR A 620 23.06 -26.72 -45.49
C TYR A 620 22.00 -27.15 -46.53
N GLY A 621 21.60 -26.25 -47.37
CA GLY A 621 20.48 -26.45 -48.29
C GLY A 621 19.14 -26.10 -47.69
N LEU A 622 18.18 -25.71 -48.52
CA LEU A 622 16.85 -25.26 -48.11
C LEU A 622 16.09 -26.34 -47.31
N ASN A 623 16.18 -27.60 -47.69
CA ASN A 623 15.50 -28.70 -47.05
C ASN A 623 15.99 -28.92 -45.63
N VAL A 624 17.30 -28.94 -45.42
CA VAL A 624 17.90 -29.09 -44.06
C VAL A 624 17.57 -27.87 -43.21
N TYR A 625 17.64 -26.67 -43.74
CA TYR A 625 17.23 -25.46 -43.01
C TYR A 625 15.76 -25.55 -42.56
N GLN A 626 14.86 -25.97 -43.44
CA GLN A 626 13.43 -26.10 -43.09
C GLN A 626 13.19 -27.15 -42.01
N SER A 627 13.92 -28.25 -42.02
CA SER A 627 13.84 -29.33 -41.06
C SER A 627 14.40 -28.92 -39.70
N TYR A 628 15.48 -28.13 -39.68
CA TYR A 628 16.21 -27.87 -38.41
C TYR A 628 15.92 -26.52 -37.74
N LYS A 629 15.37 -25.53 -38.44
CA LYS A 629 15.19 -24.17 -37.94
C LYS A 629 14.41 -24.05 -36.62
N HIS A 630 13.62 -25.04 -36.27
CA HIS A 630 12.81 -25.07 -35.04
C HIS A 630 13.29 -26.12 -34.03
N VAL A 631 14.23 -26.99 -34.40
CA VAL A 631 14.62 -28.13 -33.57
C VAL A 631 15.20 -27.66 -32.23
N HIS A 632 16.02 -26.62 -32.20
CA HIS A 632 16.55 -26.07 -30.97
C HIS A 632 15.44 -25.72 -29.95
N SER A 633 14.43 -24.98 -30.40
CA SER A 633 13.32 -24.56 -29.54
C SER A 633 12.40 -25.72 -29.12
N ILE A 634 12.37 -26.79 -29.89
CA ILE A 634 11.66 -28.03 -29.53
C ILE A 634 12.47 -28.81 -28.49
N LEU A 635 13.78 -28.94 -28.66
CA LEU A 635 14.67 -29.62 -27.73
C LEU A 635 14.67 -28.96 -26.33
N GLU A 636 14.62 -27.62 -26.29
CA GLU A 636 14.52 -26.91 -25.00
C GLU A 636 13.25 -27.19 -24.20
N LYS A 637 12.19 -27.63 -24.88
CA LYS A 637 10.87 -27.88 -24.28
C LYS A 637 10.51 -29.36 -24.24
N HIS A 638 11.32 -30.22 -24.87
CA HIS A 638 11.06 -31.64 -24.91
C HIS A 638 11.18 -32.25 -23.50
N MET A 639 10.19 -33.05 -23.19
CA MET A 639 10.19 -33.91 -22.02
C MET A 639 10.07 -35.35 -22.49
N PRO A 640 10.78 -36.29 -21.85
CA PRO A 640 10.66 -37.73 -22.18
C PRO A 640 9.23 -38.22 -22.10
N LEU A 641 8.88 -39.18 -22.97
CA LEU A 641 7.53 -39.77 -22.98
C LEU A 641 7.18 -40.43 -21.66
N SER A 642 8.19 -40.95 -20.94
CA SER A 642 8.04 -41.47 -19.57
C SER A 642 7.49 -40.46 -18.60
N ASP A 643 8.00 -39.20 -18.67
CA ASP A 643 7.58 -38.11 -17.79
C ASP A 643 6.14 -37.67 -18.11
N HIS A 644 5.77 -37.72 -19.41
CA HIS A 644 4.40 -37.48 -19.83
C HIS A 644 3.44 -38.58 -19.31
N VAL A 645 3.85 -39.83 -19.32
CA VAL A 645 3.06 -40.94 -18.78
C VAL A 645 2.89 -40.80 -17.27
N GLU A 646 3.96 -40.50 -16.52
CA GLU A 646 3.88 -40.29 -15.08
C GLU A 646 2.94 -39.12 -14.72
N ALA A 647 3.08 -38.01 -15.43
CA ALA A 647 2.20 -36.85 -15.26
C ALA A 647 0.73 -37.18 -15.59
N TYR A 648 0.49 -37.95 -16.63
CA TYR A 648 -0.84 -38.43 -17.02
C TYR A 648 -1.45 -39.35 -15.94
N GLU A 649 -0.69 -40.33 -15.42
CA GLU A 649 -1.18 -41.23 -14.36
C GLU A 649 -1.54 -40.45 -13.09
N THR A 650 -0.73 -39.45 -12.73
CA THR A 650 -1.05 -38.53 -11.62
C THR A 650 -2.37 -37.78 -11.87
N TYR A 651 -2.54 -37.23 -13.06
CA TYR A 651 -3.77 -36.52 -13.45
C TYR A 651 -5.00 -37.42 -13.43
N LYS A 652 -4.89 -38.62 -13.99
CA LYS A 652 -5.93 -39.65 -14.01
C LYS A 652 -6.34 -40.04 -12.60
N LYS A 653 -5.39 -40.33 -11.73
CA LYS A 653 -5.65 -40.66 -10.32
C LYS A 653 -6.41 -39.55 -9.58
N GLN A 654 -6.05 -38.28 -9.84
CA GLN A 654 -6.77 -37.17 -9.25
C GLN A 654 -8.21 -37.08 -9.78
N LEU A 655 -8.46 -37.32 -11.07
CA LEU A 655 -9.80 -37.36 -11.62
C LEU A 655 -10.64 -38.46 -11.03
N GLU A 656 -10.06 -39.64 -10.81
CA GLU A 656 -10.76 -40.80 -10.19
C GLU A 656 -11.25 -40.47 -8.79
N LEU A 657 -10.42 -39.76 -7.98
CA LEU A 657 -10.79 -39.28 -6.64
C LEU A 657 -11.98 -38.33 -6.67
N TYR A 658 -12.12 -37.53 -7.72
CA TYR A 658 -13.27 -36.62 -7.90
C TYR A 658 -14.50 -37.30 -8.48
N ALA A 659 -14.31 -38.39 -9.19
CA ALA A 659 -15.38 -39.11 -9.85
C ALA A 659 -16.15 -40.06 -8.91
N GLU A 660 -15.73 -40.20 -7.66
CA GLU A 660 -16.44 -41.03 -6.68
C GLU A 660 -17.87 -40.56 -6.50
N ALA A 661 -18.81 -41.43 -6.77
CA ALA A 661 -20.22 -41.20 -6.50
C ALA A 661 -20.54 -41.62 -5.06
N GLY A 662 -21.30 -40.83 -4.34
CA GLY A 662 -21.69 -41.13 -2.95
C GLY A 662 -22.96 -40.38 -2.58
N GLU A 663 -23.53 -40.73 -1.44
CA GLU A 663 -24.63 -39.96 -0.86
C GLU A 663 -24.14 -38.56 -0.45
N PRO A 664 -24.98 -37.53 -0.55
CA PRO A 664 -24.61 -36.19 -0.12
C PRO A 664 -24.19 -36.15 1.34
N LEU A 665 -23.01 -35.61 1.63
CA LEU A 665 -22.49 -35.38 2.95
C LEU A 665 -22.09 -33.90 3.09
N TYR A 666 -22.45 -33.28 4.19
CA TYR A 666 -22.09 -31.87 4.46
C TYR A 666 -21.06 -31.76 5.57
N LYS A 667 -19.97 -31.09 5.29
CA LYS A 667 -18.88 -30.80 6.23
C LYS A 667 -18.91 -29.32 6.63
N PRO A 668 -19.56 -28.94 7.75
CA PRO A 668 -19.56 -27.57 8.22
C PRO A 668 -18.17 -27.19 8.77
N PHE A 669 -17.70 -25.97 8.43
CA PHE A 669 -16.43 -25.44 8.87
C PHE A 669 -16.50 -24.02 9.45
N ALA A 670 -17.67 -23.37 9.38
CA ALA A 670 -17.96 -22.10 10.05
C ALA A 670 -19.44 -21.95 10.37
N LEU A 671 -19.73 -21.34 11.51
CA LEU A 671 -21.05 -20.87 11.89
C LEU A 671 -21.08 -19.37 11.62
N LEU A 672 -21.92 -18.94 10.70
CA LEU A 672 -21.96 -17.56 10.21
C LEU A 672 -22.93 -16.69 11.00
N LYS A 673 -24.08 -17.23 11.39
CA LYS A 673 -25.14 -16.48 12.08
C LYS A 673 -26.02 -17.41 12.89
N ILE A 674 -26.51 -16.92 14.03
CA ILE A 674 -27.52 -17.55 14.89
C ILE A 674 -28.74 -16.66 14.89
N VAL A 675 -29.92 -17.24 14.60
CA VAL A 675 -31.22 -16.56 14.71
C VAL A 675 -32.01 -17.24 15.82
N TYR A 676 -32.43 -16.45 16.81
CA TYR A 676 -33.19 -16.93 17.97
C TYR A 676 -34.70 -16.91 17.71
N VAL A 677 -35.45 -17.65 18.54
CA VAL A 677 -36.93 -17.77 18.44
C VAL A 677 -37.61 -16.41 18.66
N ASP A 678 -37.00 -15.52 19.44
CA ASP A 678 -37.51 -14.16 19.70
C ASP A 678 -37.22 -13.19 18.55
N GLY A 679 -36.55 -13.65 17.50
CA GLY A 679 -36.17 -12.86 16.31
C GLY A 679 -34.88 -12.07 16.49
N THR A 680 -34.20 -12.17 17.62
CA THR A 680 -32.85 -11.60 17.78
C THR A 680 -31.83 -12.43 17.00
N GLU A 681 -30.70 -11.80 16.62
CA GLU A 681 -29.65 -12.43 15.82
C GLU A 681 -28.27 -12.14 16.40
N THR A 682 -27.38 -13.11 16.31
CA THR A 682 -25.99 -12.98 16.76
C THR A 682 -25.04 -13.48 15.70
N LEU A 683 -23.97 -12.73 15.46
CA LEU A 683 -22.81 -13.22 14.71
C LEU A 683 -21.82 -13.83 15.73
N PRO A 684 -21.47 -15.12 15.57
CA PRO A 684 -20.56 -15.79 16.52
C PRO A 684 -19.19 -15.10 16.55
N ASP A 685 -18.72 -14.82 17.76
CA ASP A 685 -17.38 -14.27 18.03
C ASP A 685 -16.54 -15.31 18.81
N TRP A 686 -16.48 -16.51 18.24
CA TRP A 686 -15.76 -17.63 18.85
C TRP A 686 -14.36 -17.73 18.25
N LYS A 687 -13.45 -18.32 19.01
CA LYS A 687 -12.17 -18.75 18.46
C LYS A 687 -12.38 -19.76 17.34
N THR A 688 -11.54 -19.69 16.31
CA THR A 688 -11.64 -20.60 15.15
C THR A 688 -11.57 -22.07 15.56
N SER A 689 -10.68 -22.41 16.49
CA SER A 689 -10.53 -23.78 17.00
C SER A 689 -11.76 -24.26 17.80
N GLU A 690 -12.35 -23.40 18.61
CA GLU A 690 -13.58 -23.68 19.39
C GLU A 690 -14.76 -23.89 18.45
N MET A 691 -14.91 -23.00 17.47
CA MET A 691 -15.98 -23.12 16.47
C MET A 691 -15.85 -24.41 15.66
N TYR A 692 -14.65 -24.74 15.19
CA TYR A 692 -14.45 -25.93 14.39
C TYR A 692 -14.69 -27.22 15.19
N ARG A 693 -14.25 -27.26 16.46
CA ARG A 693 -14.52 -28.40 17.38
C ARG A 693 -16.02 -28.61 17.63
N PHE A 694 -16.80 -27.53 17.68
CA PHE A 694 -18.25 -27.61 17.79
C PHE A 694 -18.88 -28.15 16.50
N LEU A 695 -18.36 -27.73 15.33
CA LEU A 695 -18.94 -28.03 14.02
C LEU A 695 -18.53 -29.40 13.45
N SER A 696 -17.32 -29.90 13.73
CA SER A 696 -16.74 -31.06 13.08
C SER A 696 -15.96 -31.94 14.08
N ASP A 697 -15.99 -33.26 13.84
CA ASP A 697 -15.14 -34.22 14.53
C ASP A 697 -13.82 -34.50 13.77
N ASP A 698 -13.65 -33.91 12.59
CA ASP A 698 -12.45 -34.06 11.78
C ASP A 698 -11.23 -33.45 12.48
N PRO A 699 -10.06 -34.09 12.38
CA PRO A 699 -8.85 -33.62 13.04
C PRO A 699 -8.41 -32.25 12.48
N PHE A 700 -7.95 -31.39 13.34
CA PHE A 700 -7.33 -30.12 13.03
C PHE A 700 -6.16 -29.85 13.98
N ILE A 701 -5.28 -28.91 13.65
CA ILE A 701 -4.22 -28.47 14.55
C ILE A 701 -4.25 -26.98 14.76
N THR A 702 -3.87 -26.56 15.96
CA THR A 702 -3.63 -25.14 16.29
C THR A 702 -2.13 -24.94 16.47
N LEU A 703 -1.57 -23.93 15.85
CA LEU A 703 -0.15 -23.65 15.86
C LEU A 703 0.14 -22.26 16.39
N GLU A 704 1.03 -22.17 17.34
CA GLU A 704 1.64 -20.91 17.77
C GLU A 704 2.81 -20.58 16.83
N LEU A 705 2.67 -19.52 16.03
CA LEU A 705 3.63 -19.19 14.95
C LEU A 705 5.02 -18.77 15.47
N SER A 706 5.11 -18.39 16.74
CA SER A 706 6.38 -18.10 17.41
C SER A 706 7.14 -19.35 17.85
N SER A 707 6.47 -20.50 17.93
CA SER A 707 7.10 -21.77 18.33
C SER A 707 8.04 -22.30 17.22
N PRO A 708 9.26 -22.73 17.56
CA PRO A 708 10.22 -23.28 16.59
C PRO A 708 9.68 -24.48 15.80
N ASP A 709 8.85 -25.31 16.42
CA ASP A 709 8.35 -26.57 15.85
C ASP A 709 7.05 -26.40 15.04
N SER A 710 6.48 -25.20 15.01
CA SER A 710 5.16 -24.95 14.40
C SER A 710 5.13 -25.27 12.90
N TYR A 711 6.20 -24.95 12.20
CA TYR A 711 6.31 -25.21 10.76
C TYR A 711 6.46 -26.71 10.45
N GLU A 712 7.21 -27.44 11.25
CA GLU A 712 7.36 -28.89 11.13
C GLU A 712 6.03 -29.61 11.42
N GLN A 713 5.32 -29.21 12.47
CA GLN A 713 3.98 -29.74 12.79
C GLN A 713 2.99 -29.47 11.65
N ALA A 714 3.05 -28.28 11.04
CA ALA A 714 2.21 -27.96 9.89
C ALA A 714 2.53 -28.85 8.69
N GLU A 715 3.80 -29.08 8.39
CA GLU A 715 4.25 -29.94 7.29
C GLU A 715 3.82 -31.40 7.51
N GLN A 716 3.95 -31.91 8.73
CA GLN A 716 3.48 -33.27 9.10
C GLN A 716 1.96 -33.41 8.93
N TYR A 717 1.20 -32.43 9.43
CA TYR A 717 -0.25 -32.43 9.29
C TYR A 717 -0.67 -32.35 7.82
N PHE A 718 -0.03 -31.48 7.03
CA PHE A 718 -0.28 -31.35 5.59
C PHE A 718 0.03 -32.66 4.85
N ALA A 719 1.14 -33.32 5.18
CA ALA A 719 1.50 -34.61 4.59
C ALA A 719 0.46 -35.69 4.94
N THR A 720 0.03 -35.76 6.19
CA THR A 720 -1.02 -36.72 6.61
C THR A 720 -2.31 -36.52 5.80
N LEU A 721 -2.73 -35.27 5.60
CA LEU A 721 -3.94 -35.01 4.82
C LEU A 721 -3.78 -35.32 3.33
N THR A 722 -2.65 -34.94 2.74
CA THR A 722 -2.49 -34.97 1.28
C THR A 722 -1.91 -36.27 0.75
N VAL A 723 -1.07 -36.96 1.52
CA VAL A 723 -0.43 -38.21 1.14
C VAL A 723 -1.23 -39.41 1.65
N ASP A 724 -1.51 -39.44 2.97
CA ASP A 724 -2.17 -40.60 3.58
C ASP A 724 -3.69 -40.61 3.31
N ASN A 725 -4.35 -39.45 3.41
CA ASN A 725 -5.79 -39.30 3.27
C ASN A 725 -6.24 -38.80 1.87
N HIS A 726 -5.29 -38.57 0.96
CA HIS A 726 -5.54 -38.10 -0.41
C HIS A 726 -6.41 -36.85 -0.54
N MET A 727 -6.37 -35.96 0.46
CA MET A 727 -7.15 -34.71 0.46
C MET A 727 -6.50 -33.63 -0.41
N GLU A 728 -7.28 -32.62 -0.79
CA GLU A 728 -6.83 -31.51 -1.63
C GLU A 728 -5.70 -30.69 -0.97
N GLY A 729 -5.76 -30.52 0.33
CA GLY A 729 -4.78 -29.73 1.07
C GLY A 729 -5.28 -29.26 2.44
N VAL A 730 -4.87 -28.04 2.83
CA VAL A 730 -5.29 -27.42 4.09
C VAL A 730 -5.85 -26.03 3.86
N VAL A 731 -6.65 -25.56 4.82
CA VAL A 731 -7.05 -24.17 4.99
C VAL A 731 -6.40 -23.64 6.27
N ILE A 732 -5.63 -22.56 6.15
CA ILE A 732 -5.03 -21.85 7.28
C ILE A 732 -5.98 -20.71 7.66
N LYS A 733 -6.35 -20.62 8.92
CA LYS A 733 -7.19 -19.57 9.48
C LYS A 733 -6.52 -18.97 10.71
N PRO A 734 -6.59 -17.66 10.95
CA PRO A 734 -6.18 -17.10 12.24
C PRO A 734 -7.10 -17.62 13.35
N GLU A 735 -6.58 -17.82 14.57
CA GLU A 735 -7.39 -18.24 15.72
C GLU A 735 -8.47 -17.20 16.04
N MET A 736 -8.13 -15.91 15.92
CA MET A 736 -9.10 -14.80 15.92
C MET A 736 -8.99 -14.01 14.63
N PRO A 737 -10.13 -13.66 14.00
CA PRO A 737 -10.10 -12.79 12.80
C PRO A 737 -9.50 -11.43 13.12
N GLU A 738 -8.61 -10.94 12.24
CA GLU A 738 -7.99 -9.62 12.39
C GLU A 738 -8.29 -8.74 11.16
N PRO A 739 -8.54 -7.42 11.37
CA PRO A 739 -8.69 -6.47 10.29
C PRO A 739 -7.45 -6.47 9.37
N ASN A 740 -7.65 -6.32 8.08
CA ASN A 740 -6.59 -6.30 7.05
C ASN A 740 -5.79 -7.62 6.88
N THR A 741 -6.26 -8.70 7.47
CA THR A 741 -5.73 -10.06 7.29
C THR A 741 -6.81 -10.94 6.68
N VAL A 742 -6.45 -11.80 5.70
CA VAL A 742 -7.44 -12.73 5.15
C VAL A 742 -7.91 -13.70 6.23
N SER A 743 -9.21 -13.97 6.26
CA SER A 743 -9.80 -14.84 7.29
C SER A 743 -9.49 -16.33 7.05
N TYR A 744 -9.06 -16.67 5.85
CA TYR A 744 -8.68 -18.01 5.47
C TYR A 744 -7.79 -17.98 4.23
N MET A 745 -6.85 -18.94 4.18
CA MET A 745 -5.92 -19.12 3.07
C MET A 745 -5.82 -20.60 2.74
N LYS A 746 -5.92 -20.95 1.45
CA LYS A 746 -5.81 -22.35 1.00
C LYS A 746 -4.38 -22.66 0.58
N VAL A 747 -3.95 -23.88 0.91
CA VAL A 747 -2.72 -24.50 0.41
C VAL A 747 -3.09 -25.87 -0.16
N ARG A 748 -2.90 -26.01 -1.48
CA ARG A 748 -3.28 -27.23 -2.21
C ARG A 748 -2.05 -28.06 -2.56
N ASN A 749 -2.21 -29.37 -2.54
CA ASN A 749 -1.12 -30.25 -2.90
C ASN A 749 -0.78 -30.20 -4.40
N ALA A 750 0.46 -30.52 -4.73
CA ALA A 750 0.94 -30.44 -6.09
C ALA A 750 0.25 -31.40 -7.08
N ASN A 751 -0.21 -32.57 -6.64
CA ASN A 751 -0.90 -33.53 -7.52
C ASN A 751 -2.29 -32.99 -7.92
N TYR A 752 -3.01 -32.42 -6.94
CA TYR A 752 -4.28 -31.77 -7.19
C TYR A 752 -4.16 -30.61 -8.19
N MET A 753 -3.09 -29.87 -8.14
CA MET A 753 -2.87 -28.73 -9.04
C MET A 753 -2.74 -29.15 -10.51
N SER A 754 -2.54 -30.45 -10.82
CA SER A 754 -2.61 -30.95 -12.20
C SER A 754 -4.01 -30.79 -12.83
N ILE A 755 -5.06 -30.89 -12.03
CA ILE A 755 -6.45 -30.59 -12.46
C ILE A 755 -6.60 -29.13 -12.86
N ILE A 756 -5.91 -28.24 -12.16
CA ILE A 756 -6.06 -26.79 -12.30
C ILE A 756 -5.20 -26.23 -13.44
N TYR A 757 -3.95 -26.65 -13.53
CA TYR A 757 -2.97 -26.07 -14.45
C TYR A 757 -2.69 -26.94 -15.69
N GLY A 758 -3.26 -28.15 -15.74
CA GLY A 758 -3.00 -29.16 -16.76
C GLY A 758 -2.03 -30.24 -16.28
N TYR A 759 -2.16 -31.45 -16.84
CA TYR A 759 -1.39 -32.61 -16.42
C TYR A 759 0.14 -32.38 -16.40
N ASP A 760 0.63 -31.58 -17.37
CA ASP A 760 2.04 -31.33 -17.63
C ASP A 760 2.52 -29.99 -17.01
N TYR A 761 1.78 -29.41 -16.07
CA TYR A 761 2.10 -28.09 -15.51
C TYR A 761 3.46 -28.04 -14.78
N ARG A 762 3.93 -29.20 -14.30
CA ARG A 762 5.22 -29.34 -13.59
C ARG A 762 6.43 -29.40 -14.53
N PHE A 763 6.23 -29.49 -15.84
CA PHE A 763 7.33 -29.48 -16.79
C PHE A 763 8.07 -28.12 -16.75
N PRO A 764 9.41 -28.11 -16.76
CA PRO A 764 10.21 -26.93 -16.45
C PRO A 764 9.80 -25.67 -17.23
N HIS A 765 9.51 -25.82 -18.52
CA HIS A 765 9.15 -24.69 -19.38
C HIS A 765 7.77 -24.09 -19.06
N LYS A 766 6.82 -24.88 -18.55
CA LYS A 766 5.49 -24.40 -18.08
C LYS A 766 5.57 -23.93 -16.64
N TYR A 767 6.21 -24.69 -15.78
CA TYR A 767 6.33 -24.40 -14.36
C TYR A 767 7.04 -23.06 -14.09
N ASN A 768 8.18 -22.84 -14.76
CA ASN A 768 8.92 -21.57 -14.67
C ASN A 768 8.09 -20.37 -15.17
N LYS A 769 7.21 -20.59 -16.16
CA LYS A 769 6.29 -19.56 -16.63
C LYS A 769 5.22 -19.25 -15.58
N LEU A 770 4.66 -20.28 -14.93
CA LEU A 770 3.68 -20.13 -13.85
C LEU A 770 4.29 -19.41 -12.64
N LEU A 771 5.50 -19.79 -12.22
CA LEU A 771 6.23 -19.13 -11.13
C LEU A 771 6.44 -17.63 -11.41
N LYS A 772 6.81 -17.27 -12.64
CA LYS A 772 7.04 -15.86 -13.01
C LYS A 772 5.74 -15.04 -13.08
N GLN A 773 4.61 -15.64 -13.47
CA GLN A 773 3.35 -14.95 -13.68
C GLN A 773 2.46 -14.89 -12.45
N LYS A 774 2.59 -15.84 -11.51
CA LYS A 774 1.70 -15.93 -10.36
C LYS A 774 1.90 -14.75 -9.41
N SER A 775 0.87 -13.93 -9.26
CA SER A 775 0.77 -12.91 -8.23
C SER A 775 -0.54 -13.09 -7.48
N ILE A 776 -0.44 -13.27 -6.17
CA ILE A 776 -1.61 -13.48 -5.30
C ILE A 776 -2.20 -12.20 -4.73
N ASN A 777 -1.53 -11.05 -4.91
CA ASN A 777 -1.93 -9.79 -4.28
C ASN A 777 -3.36 -9.37 -4.61
N LEU A 778 -3.80 -9.62 -5.86
CA LEU A 778 -5.17 -9.31 -6.25
C LEU A 778 -6.15 -10.27 -5.58
N LYS A 779 -5.83 -11.57 -5.52
CA LYS A 779 -6.66 -12.60 -4.86
C LYS A 779 -6.75 -12.37 -3.34
N LEU A 780 -5.65 -11.99 -2.69
CA LEU A 780 -5.65 -11.59 -1.27
C LEU A 780 -6.59 -10.41 -1.02
N ARG A 781 -6.49 -9.37 -1.86
CA ARG A 781 -7.34 -8.19 -1.72
C ARG A 781 -8.81 -8.51 -1.98
N THR A 782 -9.13 -9.32 -2.99
CA THR A 782 -10.49 -9.75 -3.28
C THR A 782 -11.06 -10.57 -2.13
N SER A 783 -10.31 -11.57 -1.63
CA SER A 783 -10.73 -12.38 -0.48
C SER A 783 -11.00 -11.52 0.77
N LEU A 784 -10.13 -10.55 1.06
CA LEU A 784 -10.30 -9.62 2.18
C LEU A 784 -11.55 -8.74 2.01
N ASN A 785 -11.77 -8.20 0.80
CA ASN A 785 -12.94 -7.37 0.50
C ASN A 785 -14.23 -8.17 0.59
N GLU A 786 -14.26 -9.37 0.03
CA GLU A 786 -15.44 -10.26 0.10
C GLU A 786 -15.78 -10.65 1.54
N HIS A 787 -14.77 -10.97 2.35
CA HIS A 787 -15.00 -11.27 3.76
C HIS A 787 -15.62 -10.07 4.48
N ARG A 788 -15.06 -8.87 4.30
CA ARG A 788 -15.58 -7.64 4.91
C ARG A 788 -17.01 -7.34 4.47
N LEU A 789 -17.30 -7.47 3.17
CA LEU A 789 -18.64 -7.29 2.63
C LEU A 789 -19.60 -8.39 3.11
N GLY A 790 -19.09 -9.62 3.26
CA GLY A 790 -19.83 -10.74 3.83
C GLY A 790 -20.24 -10.49 5.28
N GLN A 791 -19.36 -9.95 6.11
CA GLN A 791 -19.70 -9.55 7.50
C GLN A 791 -20.79 -8.47 7.53
N LYS A 792 -20.75 -7.50 6.62
CA LYS A 792 -21.83 -6.51 6.48
C LYS A 792 -23.13 -7.14 6.04
N MET A 793 -23.07 -8.08 5.10
CA MET A 793 -24.26 -8.85 4.68
C MET A 793 -24.86 -9.62 5.84
N LEU A 794 -24.03 -10.30 6.64
CA LEU A 794 -24.48 -11.06 7.80
C LEU A 794 -25.05 -10.18 8.89
N SER A 795 -24.62 -8.94 9.04
CA SER A 795 -25.19 -7.99 10.00
C SER A 795 -26.59 -7.51 9.65
N ILE A 796 -27.06 -7.72 8.41
CA ILE A 796 -28.43 -7.41 8.02
C ILE A 796 -29.36 -8.48 8.61
N PRO A 797 -30.39 -8.09 9.37
CA PRO A 797 -31.33 -9.03 9.96
C PRO A 797 -31.99 -9.92 8.90
N PHE A 798 -32.08 -11.21 9.17
CA PHE A 798 -32.68 -12.17 8.22
C PHE A 798 -34.12 -11.78 7.85
N ALA A 799 -34.89 -11.27 8.81
CA ALA A 799 -36.24 -10.77 8.58
C ALA A 799 -36.28 -9.54 7.66
N ALA A 800 -35.22 -8.75 7.64
CA ALA A 800 -35.12 -7.54 6.81
C ALA A 800 -34.70 -7.82 5.35
N ILE A 801 -34.34 -9.04 5.01
CA ILE A 801 -34.00 -9.41 3.63
C ILE A 801 -35.25 -9.38 2.77
N ALA A 802 -35.33 -8.35 1.91
CA ALA A 802 -36.47 -8.14 1.01
C ALA A 802 -36.01 -7.38 -0.25
N PRO A 803 -36.76 -7.49 -1.37
CA PRO A 803 -36.42 -6.81 -2.63
C PRO A 803 -36.35 -5.29 -2.55
N ASP A 804 -37.04 -4.68 -1.60
CA ASP A 804 -37.11 -3.23 -1.36
C ASP A 804 -36.14 -2.71 -0.30
N ASN A 805 -35.35 -3.58 0.32
CA ASN A 805 -34.35 -3.19 1.29
C ASN A 805 -33.07 -2.68 0.60
N GLU A 806 -32.87 -1.38 0.58
CA GLU A 806 -31.72 -0.72 -0.08
C GLU A 806 -30.37 -1.18 0.48
N SER A 807 -30.26 -1.36 1.79
CA SER A 807 -29.01 -1.80 2.43
C SER A 807 -28.64 -3.21 2.01
N TYR A 808 -29.64 -4.11 1.91
CA TYR A 808 -29.44 -5.46 1.41
C TYR A 808 -29.04 -5.49 -0.06
N GLN A 809 -29.75 -4.72 -0.91
CA GLN A 809 -29.42 -4.62 -2.33
C GLN A 809 -27.99 -4.10 -2.55
N ALA A 810 -27.59 -3.06 -1.81
CA ALA A 810 -26.23 -2.52 -1.87
C ALA A 810 -25.19 -3.56 -1.43
N ALA A 811 -25.44 -4.33 -0.37
CA ALA A 811 -24.54 -5.36 0.11
C ALA A 811 -24.36 -6.49 -0.93
N VAL A 812 -25.45 -6.99 -1.52
CA VAL A 812 -25.38 -8.01 -2.58
C VAL A 812 -24.67 -7.49 -3.81
N ALA A 813 -25.00 -6.26 -4.26
CA ALA A 813 -24.38 -5.66 -5.44
C ALA A 813 -22.87 -5.53 -5.27
N ASN A 814 -22.41 -5.06 -4.11
CA ASN A 814 -20.98 -4.97 -3.81
C ASN A 814 -20.29 -6.33 -3.78
N LEU A 815 -20.93 -7.35 -3.19
CA LEU A 815 -20.40 -8.72 -3.18
C LEU A 815 -20.31 -9.29 -4.58
N LEU A 816 -21.34 -9.19 -5.39
CA LEU A 816 -21.36 -9.67 -6.77
C LEU A 816 -20.28 -9.01 -7.61
N PHE A 817 -20.10 -7.70 -7.45
CA PHE A 817 -19.04 -6.96 -8.11
C PHE A 817 -17.62 -7.43 -7.71
N GLU A 818 -17.40 -7.77 -6.43
CA GLU A 818 -16.09 -8.34 -6.00
C GLU A 818 -15.90 -9.75 -6.53
N VAL A 819 -16.95 -10.58 -6.54
CA VAL A 819 -16.95 -11.95 -7.09
C VAL A 819 -16.63 -11.96 -8.58
N ALA A 820 -17.18 -11.00 -9.34
CA ALA A 820 -16.92 -10.88 -10.78
C ALA A 820 -15.43 -10.69 -11.10
N LYS A 821 -14.70 -9.95 -10.25
CA LYS A 821 -13.25 -9.78 -10.40
C LYS A 821 -12.49 -11.11 -10.29
N GLU A 822 -13.01 -12.09 -9.56
CA GLU A 822 -12.40 -13.42 -9.47
C GLU A 822 -12.44 -14.16 -10.80
N LYS A 823 -13.54 -14.04 -11.55
CA LYS A 823 -13.66 -14.58 -12.91
C LYS A 823 -12.63 -14.01 -13.88
N GLU A 824 -12.32 -12.71 -13.74
CA GLU A 824 -11.28 -12.05 -14.54
C GLU A 824 -9.85 -12.52 -14.19
N ILE A 825 -9.63 -12.92 -12.94
CA ILE A 825 -8.34 -13.40 -12.45
C ILE A 825 -8.10 -14.87 -12.77
N ASP A 826 -9.13 -15.66 -12.73
CA ASP A 826 -9.09 -17.11 -12.98
C ASP A 826 -10.25 -17.50 -13.91
N PRO A 827 -10.01 -17.53 -15.23
CA PRO A 827 -11.05 -17.80 -16.21
C PRO A 827 -11.68 -19.19 -16.12
N ARG A 828 -11.21 -20.05 -15.21
CA ARG A 828 -11.80 -21.37 -14.94
C ARG A 828 -12.88 -21.33 -13.86
N LEU A 829 -12.99 -20.24 -13.13
CA LEU A 829 -14.03 -20.01 -12.15
C LEU A 829 -15.23 -19.29 -12.76
#